data_528b2df5c60e6287203eceb196ac95a8
#
_entry.id   528b2df5c60e6287203eceb196ac95a8
#
_cell.length_a   1.000
_cell.length_b   1.000
_cell.length_c   1.000
_cell.angle_alpha   90.00
_cell.angle_beta   90.00
_cell.angle_gamma   90.00
#
_symmetry.space_group_name_H-M   'P 1'
#
loop_
_entity.id
_entity.type
_entity.pdbx_description
1 polymer ?
#
loop_
_entity_poly.entity_id
_entity_poly.type
_entity_poly.pdbx_seq_one_letter_code
_entity_poly.pdbx_strand_id
1 'polypeptide(L)'
;MKRTVYFLVGGTLMYSPSLLKAQKITPEKKIVKDIESVQVQGKSNYNTVNISRKKLDFIQSNTLGETLSKIPGIQNSGYGPNSGAPVIRSLSGNRVKILENGTAVNDLSGISPDFNTDIEMNNVQNITVYKNSASVLYGGKAIGGALDIETDYIVRQLPDKKFNVKGLLEGGSNSGQKQAFSAKGVIAKNWVWTVGASNQKQEMVRIPGKSKDSRCYDPNLVGFNSILQSLCQIDVNSRRVLNKSLFPYISQFAKDHMIEYELSEDDLYTFSSTYYNPADGKYYPNPKNDLYVPGQDAVKDRYKSEVNGIKDYVETKDGVIPNSHSESNSFYVGTSYIGKSLYVGGAYQNSYSYFGVPGYAIPKIPKHSHGKPQPKIEYSPINIRSLSHKAMFESGYKFTHFPISSIKLNYMGVFSKNAELLDRYRANQFAINQHNSRLEITQQKLRFLTGTTGLEVQYRDMEGTGGQKYLPNTISREIGVFTMQHLDFNIIQFDLGYRNDHVQRRAEADNKYVRSRGLSGGKLSDRDFTLHQFHSSAQWTLFKKGYLKVQYNHSERAPEVNELYSGNNHFAILTEENGDDRLDKETANTVEIGGGLNLKNFRVSASWYNTSYKNYIYLAHTGISREIFLVKEWRSDDTEINGIEAEASYKADLGKIGKWEIGGYYDLVRNISVADSSIRKWSDGDYMPNMPTSRFGFSLEGNVQNFSMNVSLDHYLKQKYLGKNINPELPMPAFSLLNVRLAYKDNSLGIGDLEYYIIGNNLLNTEARLQNSQLKFLSPLPGINISAGVKITI
;
A
#
# COMPACT_ATOMS: atom_id res chain seq x y z
N MET A 1 34.20 -14.95 15.24
CA MET A 1 34.97 -15.22 14.00
C MET A 1 34.03 -14.94 12.82
N LYS A 2 34.20 -13.79 12.19
CA LYS A 2 33.46 -13.38 11.00
C LYS A 2 34.14 -13.96 9.77
N ARG A 3 33.44 -14.78 8.99
CA ARG A 3 33.83 -15.07 7.60
C ARG A 3 32.82 -14.42 6.67
N THR A 4 33.21 -13.28 6.16
CA THR A 4 32.55 -12.60 5.04
C THR A 4 33.04 -13.28 3.77
N VAL A 5 32.16 -13.93 3.04
CA VAL A 5 32.46 -14.49 1.73
C VAL A 5 32.10 -13.43 0.70
N TYR A 6 33.10 -12.76 0.17
CA TYR A 6 32.97 -11.92 -1.02
C TYR A 6 33.04 -12.81 -2.26
N PHE A 7 31.96 -12.90 -3.01
CA PHE A 7 32.00 -13.38 -4.40
C PHE A 7 32.44 -12.23 -5.30
N LEU A 8 33.74 -12.19 -5.58
CA LEU A 8 34.32 -11.38 -6.66
C LEU A 8 34.12 -12.16 -7.95
N VAL A 9 33.12 -11.78 -8.76
CA VAL A 9 33.04 -12.20 -10.17
C VAL A 9 33.83 -11.16 -10.99
N GLY A 10 35.12 -11.30 -10.98
CA GLY A 10 36.06 -10.65 -11.91
C GLY A 10 36.10 -11.44 -13.22
N GLY A 11 35.22 -11.15 -14.16
CA GLY A 11 35.27 -11.67 -15.52
C GLY A 11 36.26 -10.88 -16.36
N THR A 12 37.47 -11.31 -16.45
CA THR A 12 38.42 -10.92 -17.51
C THR A 12 37.89 -11.42 -18.86
N LEU A 13 37.36 -10.51 -19.66
CA LEU A 13 37.06 -10.74 -21.08
C LEU A 13 38.39 -10.78 -21.83
N MET A 14 38.96 -11.97 -22.02
CA MET A 14 40.00 -12.18 -23.03
C MET A 14 39.37 -12.18 -24.43
N TYR A 15 39.77 -11.20 -25.20
CA TYR A 15 39.51 -11.13 -26.64
C TYR A 15 40.15 -12.35 -27.38
N SER A 16 39.31 -13.15 -27.99
CA SER A 16 39.68 -14.07 -29.11
C SER A 16 38.75 -13.78 -30.28
N PRO A 17 39.21 -13.13 -31.32
CA PRO A 17 38.38 -12.84 -32.49
C PRO A 17 38.53 -13.97 -33.54
N SER A 18 37.97 -15.12 -33.29
CA SER A 18 37.81 -16.09 -34.36
C SER A 18 36.90 -17.22 -33.90
N LEU A 19 35.61 -17.11 -34.25
CA LEU A 19 34.67 -18.20 -34.47
C LEU A 19 33.22 -17.73 -34.37
N LEU A 20 32.82 -16.79 -35.24
CA LEU A 20 31.39 -16.56 -35.54
C LEU A 20 31.25 -16.29 -37.04
N LYS A 21 31.40 -17.30 -37.87
CA LYS A 21 30.81 -17.28 -39.21
C LYS A 21 29.31 -17.54 -39.05
N ALA A 22 28.52 -16.49 -39.12
CA ALA A 22 27.10 -16.58 -39.21
C ALA A 22 26.72 -17.19 -40.57
N GLN A 23 26.22 -18.42 -40.59
CA GLN A 23 25.49 -18.96 -41.72
C GLN A 23 24.17 -18.17 -41.85
N LYS A 24 24.00 -17.47 -42.97
CA LYS A 24 22.71 -16.95 -43.42
C LYS A 24 21.76 -18.12 -43.62
N ILE A 25 20.87 -18.35 -42.68
CA ILE A 25 19.70 -19.22 -42.87
C ILE A 25 18.55 -18.31 -43.29
N THR A 26 18.12 -18.44 -44.54
CA THR A 26 16.87 -17.83 -45.04
C THR A 26 15.71 -18.29 -44.15
N PRO A 27 14.85 -17.41 -43.65
CA PRO A 27 13.73 -17.84 -42.82
C PRO A 27 12.63 -18.42 -43.69
N GLU A 28 12.45 -19.75 -43.68
CA GLU A 28 11.16 -20.34 -44.00
C GLU A 28 10.10 -19.81 -43.04
N LYS A 29 9.13 -19.10 -43.60
CA LYS A 29 7.94 -18.66 -42.90
C LYS A 29 7.10 -19.87 -42.51
N LYS A 30 7.42 -20.51 -41.38
CA LYS A 30 6.48 -21.35 -40.64
C LYS A 30 5.53 -20.44 -39.89
N ILE A 31 4.29 -20.40 -40.35
CA ILE A 31 3.16 -19.85 -39.60
C ILE A 31 2.99 -20.75 -38.37
N VAL A 32 3.70 -20.43 -37.32
CA VAL A 32 3.39 -20.96 -35.98
C VAL A 32 2.15 -20.17 -35.55
N LYS A 33 0.98 -20.82 -35.54
CA LYS A 33 -0.19 -20.29 -34.88
C LYS A 33 0.21 -20.00 -33.43
N ASP A 34 0.19 -18.73 -33.07
CA ASP A 34 0.39 -18.29 -31.70
C ASP A 34 -0.49 -19.13 -30.76
N ILE A 35 0.16 -19.86 -29.89
CA ILE A 35 -0.51 -20.38 -28.70
C ILE A 35 -0.64 -19.18 -27.78
N GLU A 36 -1.74 -18.46 -27.94
CA GLU A 36 -2.09 -17.39 -27.01
C GLU A 36 -1.97 -17.94 -25.57
N SER A 37 -1.25 -17.20 -24.71
CA SER A 37 -1.24 -17.48 -23.28
C SER A 37 -2.67 -17.82 -22.85
N VAL A 38 -2.83 -18.73 -21.89
CA VAL A 38 -4.13 -19.00 -21.28
C VAL A 38 -4.52 -17.77 -20.45
N GLN A 39 -4.74 -16.67 -21.13
CA GLN A 39 -5.65 -15.66 -20.67
C GLN A 39 -7.03 -16.27 -20.77
N VAL A 40 -7.84 -16.08 -19.76
CA VAL A 40 -9.27 -16.35 -19.83
C VAL A 40 -9.78 -15.58 -21.06
N GLN A 41 -9.87 -16.28 -22.21
CA GLN A 41 -10.31 -15.71 -23.48
C GLN A 41 -11.86 -15.75 -23.59
N GLY A 42 -12.52 -15.33 -22.55
CA GLY A 42 -13.69 -14.48 -22.76
C GLY A 42 -13.13 -13.05 -22.63
N LYS A 43 -13.46 -12.15 -23.47
CA LYS A 43 -13.31 -10.72 -23.20
C LYS A 43 -14.19 -10.41 -21.99
N SER A 44 -13.73 -10.85 -20.81
CA SER A 44 -14.41 -10.58 -19.55
C SER A 44 -14.39 -9.07 -19.38
N ASN A 45 -15.57 -8.50 -19.30
CA ASN A 45 -15.79 -7.07 -19.12
C ASN A 45 -15.54 -6.64 -17.67
N TYR A 46 -14.62 -7.32 -16.96
CA TYR A 46 -14.17 -6.87 -15.67
C TYR A 46 -13.65 -5.43 -15.83
N ASN A 47 -13.94 -4.58 -14.87
CA ASN A 47 -13.31 -3.27 -14.78
C ASN A 47 -11.83 -3.48 -14.43
N THR A 48 -11.04 -3.92 -15.42
CA THR A 48 -9.64 -4.25 -15.27
C THR A 48 -8.78 -3.24 -15.99
N VAL A 49 -7.65 -2.89 -15.36
CA VAL A 49 -6.57 -2.12 -15.98
C VAL A 49 -5.39 -3.06 -16.18
N ASN A 50 -4.97 -3.20 -17.42
CA ASN A 50 -3.82 -4.03 -17.79
C ASN A 50 -2.60 -3.16 -18.04
N ILE A 51 -1.51 -3.41 -17.31
CA ILE A 51 -0.27 -2.64 -17.33
C ILE A 51 0.85 -3.55 -17.87
N SER A 52 1.14 -3.42 -19.16
CA SER A 52 2.17 -4.20 -19.82
C SER A 52 3.59 -3.81 -19.39
N ARG A 53 4.59 -4.69 -19.65
CA ARG A 53 6.01 -4.39 -19.39
C ARG A 53 6.43 -3.03 -19.97
N LYS A 54 6.00 -2.73 -21.19
CA LYS A 54 6.31 -1.43 -21.82
C LYS A 54 5.82 -0.24 -20.98
N LYS A 55 4.60 -0.30 -20.43
CA LYS A 55 4.07 0.76 -19.55
C LYS A 55 4.79 0.76 -18.21
N LEU A 56 5.10 -0.41 -17.64
CA LEU A 56 5.87 -0.53 -16.40
C LEU A 56 7.25 0.11 -16.53
N ASP A 57 7.92 -0.01 -17.66
CA ASP A 57 9.21 0.63 -17.90
C ASP A 57 9.16 2.16 -17.77
N PHE A 58 7.99 2.77 -17.96
CA PHE A 58 7.79 4.21 -17.78
C PHE A 58 7.42 4.62 -16.35
N ILE A 59 6.67 3.76 -15.62
CA ILE A 59 6.07 4.14 -14.34
C ILE A 59 6.70 3.44 -13.14
N GLN A 60 7.58 2.45 -13.35
CA GLN A 60 8.18 1.65 -12.29
C GLN A 60 8.94 2.52 -11.28
N SER A 61 8.62 2.35 -10.01
CA SER A 61 9.23 3.01 -8.85
C SER A 61 9.73 1.96 -7.85
N ASN A 62 10.21 2.39 -6.69
CA ASN A 62 10.81 1.50 -5.68
C ASN A 62 9.79 0.54 -5.04
N THR A 63 8.53 0.94 -4.91
CA THR A 63 7.48 0.12 -4.30
C THR A 63 6.34 -0.15 -5.29
N LEU A 64 5.60 -1.24 -5.04
CA LEU A 64 4.41 -1.58 -5.84
C LEU A 64 3.34 -0.48 -5.75
N GLY A 65 3.09 0.05 -4.54
CA GLY A 65 2.13 1.14 -4.34
C GLY A 65 2.50 2.41 -5.09
N GLU A 66 3.75 2.82 -5.06
CA GLU A 66 4.22 4.00 -5.80
C GLU A 66 4.15 3.78 -7.32
N THR A 67 4.56 2.60 -7.81
CA THR A 67 4.44 2.24 -9.22
C THR A 67 3.01 2.37 -9.72
N LEU A 68 2.05 1.79 -8.99
CA LEU A 68 0.64 1.79 -9.38
C LEU A 68 -0.07 3.11 -9.12
N SER A 69 0.48 3.99 -8.29
CA SER A 69 -0.09 5.31 -8.03
C SER A 69 -0.15 6.21 -9.28
N LYS A 70 0.54 5.85 -10.35
CA LYS A 70 0.44 6.51 -11.66
C LYS A 70 -0.82 6.14 -12.45
N ILE A 71 -1.64 5.23 -11.92
CA ILE A 71 -2.88 4.74 -12.55
C ILE A 71 -4.08 5.42 -11.88
N PRO A 72 -5.08 5.92 -12.63
CA PRO A 72 -6.29 6.52 -12.06
C PRO A 72 -7.02 5.58 -11.11
N GLY A 73 -7.51 6.11 -9.98
CA GLY A 73 -8.20 5.37 -8.94
C GLY A 73 -7.31 4.50 -8.05
N ILE A 74 -5.96 4.55 -8.23
CA ILE A 74 -5.01 3.86 -7.38
C ILE A 74 -4.04 4.89 -6.81
N GLN A 75 -3.86 4.87 -5.50
CA GLN A 75 -2.88 5.71 -4.79
C GLN A 75 -1.89 4.85 -4.02
N ASN A 76 -0.87 5.46 -3.43
CA ASN A 76 0.11 4.79 -2.59
C ASN A 76 -0.23 5.03 -1.12
N SER A 77 -0.16 4.02 -0.27
CA SER A 77 -0.30 4.21 1.19
C SER A 77 0.82 5.07 1.79
N GLY A 78 1.99 5.10 1.12
CA GLY A 78 3.11 5.98 1.46
C GLY A 78 3.64 5.79 2.88
N TYR A 79 4.19 4.62 3.20
CA TYR A 79 4.84 4.38 4.47
C TYR A 79 6.35 4.70 4.40
N GLY A 80 6.68 5.98 4.24
CA GLY A 80 8.04 6.43 3.93
C GLY A 80 8.45 6.12 2.48
N PRO A 81 9.74 6.32 2.12
CA PRO A 81 10.20 6.13 0.75
C PRO A 81 10.44 4.67 0.35
N ASN A 82 10.50 3.75 1.32
CA ASN A 82 10.90 2.36 1.11
C ASN A 82 9.76 1.36 1.29
N SER A 83 8.59 1.78 1.76
CA SER A 83 7.40 0.94 1.87
C SER A 83 6.17 1.65 1.36
N GLY A 84 5.30 0.94 0.67
CA GLY A 84 4.08 1.47 0.13
C GLY A 84 3.24 0.41 -0.56
N ALA A 85 2.01 0.25 -0.06
CA ALA A 85 1.01 -0.65 -0.63
C ALA A 85 0.05 0.09 -1.55
N PRO A 86 -0.50 -0.57 -2.58
CA PRO A 86 -1.54 0.01 -3.42
C PRO A 86 -2.82 0.28 -2.64
N VAL A 87 -3.39 1.46 -2.84
CA VAL A 87 -4.68 1.89 -2.30
C VAL A 87 -5.66 2.02 -3.45
N ILE A 88 -6.62 1.12 -3.56
CA ILE A 88 -7.65 1.12 -4.59
C ILE A 88 -8.92 1.71 -3.99
N ARG A 89 -9.37 2.86 -4.49
CA ARG A 89 -10.62 3.49 -4.05
C ARG A 89 -10.73 3.60 -2.51
N SER A 90 -9.71 4.11 -1.85
CA SER A 90 -9.52 4.21 -0.39
C SER A 90 -9.23 2.90 0.37
N LEU A 91 -9.24 1.76 -0.28
CA LEU A 91 -9.05 0.45 0.34
C LEU A 91 -7.63 -0.06 0.11
N SER A 92 -6.99 -0.58 1.14
CA SER A 92 -5.62 -1.11 1.10
C SER A 92 -5.44 -2.28 2.06
N GLY A 93 -4.25 -2.85 2.09
CA GLY A 93 -3.87 -3.91 3.00
C GLY A 93 -4.79 -5.13 2.90
N ASN A 94 -5.44 -5.51 3.98
CA ASN A 94 -6.31 -6.69 4.07
C ASN A 94 -7.54 -6.65 3.14
N ARG A 95 -7.75 -5.57 2.37
CA ARG A 95 -8.86 -5.42 1.42
C ARG A 95 -8.43 -5.42 -0.05
N VAL A 96 -7.11 -5.46 -0.33
CA VAL A 96 -6.56 -5.56 -1.69
C VAL A 96 -5.72 -6.83 -1.77
N LYS A 97 -6.17 -7.81 -2.55
CA LYS A 97 -5.45 -9.08 -2.71
C LYS A 97 -4.36 -8.96 -3.76
N ILE A 98 -3.13 -9.30 -3.39
CA ILE A 98 -2.00 -9.32 -4.30
C ILE A 98 -1.70 -10.77 -4.68
N LEU A 99 -1.58 -11.01 -5.98
CA LEU A 99 -1.37 -12.31 -6.58
C LEU A 99 -0.10 -12.26 -7.45
N GLU A 100 0.58 -13.36 -7.53
CA GLU A 100 1.64 -13.61 -8.48
C GLU A 100 1.30 -14.84 -9.31
N ASN A 101 1.14 -14.64 -10.62
CA ASN A 101 0.72 -15.69 -11.55
C ASN A 101 -0.62 -16.37 -11.15
N GLY A 102 -1.57 -15.59 -10.64
CA GLY A 102 -2.88 -16.07 -10.20
C GLY A 102 -2.90 -16.72 -8.82
N THR A 103 -1.80 -16.75 -8.09
CA THR A 103 -1.70 -17.34 -6.74
C THR A 103 -1.39 -16.25 -5.71
N ALA A 104 -2.08 -16.29 -4.56
CA ALA A 104 -1.88 -15.29 -3.51
C ALA A 104 -0.44 -15.28 -2.99
N VAL A 105 0.18 -14.10 -2.91
CA VAL A 105 1.50 -13.92 -2.29
C VAL A 105 1.37 -13.82 -0.77
N ASN A 106 2.50 -13.97 -0.07
CA ASN A 106 2.59 -13.61 1.33
C ASN A 106 2.70 -12.08 1.45
N ASP A 107 1.57 -11.42 1.54
CA ASP A 107 1.52 -9.96 1.71
C ASP A 107 1.38 -9.59 3.19
N LEU A 108 2.47 -9.11 3.77
CA LEU A 108 2.51 -8.62 5.14
C LEU A 108 2.05 -7.17 5.27
N SER A 109 1.96 -6.41 4.18
CA SER A 109 1.55 -5.00 4.23
C SER A 109 0.13 -4.81 4.78
N GLY A 110 -0.70 -5.86 4.71
CA GLY A 110 -2.02 -5.89 5.35
C GLY A 110 -1.98 -6.13 6.86
N ILE A 111 -0.94 -6.78 7.37
CA ILE A 111 -0.73 -7.02 8.80
C ILE A 111 -0.03 -5.83 9.43
N SER A 112 0.95 -5.27 8.73
CA SER A 112 1.76 -4.15 9.19
C SER A 112 2.22 -3.33 7.98
N PRO A 113 1.86 -2.04 7.86
CA PRO A 113 2.10 -1.23 6.66
C PRO A 113 3.58 -0.89 6.43
N ASP A 114 4.44 -1.13 7.39
CA ASP A 114 5.90 -0.98 7.29
C ASP A 114 6.57 -2.10 6.50
N PHE A 115 5.91 -3.25 6.29
CA PHE A 115 6.43 -4.30 5.42
C PHE A 115 6.04 -4.08 3.97
N ASN A 116 6.97 -4.34 3.07
CA ASN A 116 6.71 -4.35 1.64
C ASN A 116 6.12 -5.68 1.18
N THR A 117 5.36 -5.62 0.09
CA THR A 117 4.99 -6.81 -0.67
C THR A 117 6.22 -7.39 -1.35
N ASP A 118 6.45 -8.69 -1.20
CA ASP A 118 7.60 -9.40 -1.76
C ASP A 118 7.41 -9.70 -3.26
N ILE A 119 7.60 -8.68 -4.08
CA ILE A 119 7.51 -8.75 -5.55
C ILE A 119 8.77 -8.16 -6.18
N GLU A 120 9.43 -8.95 -7.06
CA GLU A 120 10.59 -8.50 -7.83
C GLU A 120 10.14 -7.82 -9.14
N MET A 121 10.08 -6.49 -9.13
CA MET A 121 9.49 -5.69 -10.21
C MET A 121 10.23 -5.80 -11.55
N ASN A 122 11.53 -6.20 -11.57
CA ASN A 122 12.28 -6.30 -12.82
C ASN A 122 11.84 -7.48 -13.70
N ASN A 123 11.26 -8.52 -13.10
CA ASN A 123 10.76 -9.72 -13.77
C ASN A 123 9.26 -9.67 -14.08
N VAL A 124 8.58 -8.63 -13.65
CA VAL A 124 7.15 -8.43 -13.95
C VAL A 124 6.97 -8.14 -15.43
N GLN A 125 6.13 -8.92 -16.10
CA GLN A 125 5.78 -8.74 -17.51
C GLN A 125 4.49 -7.95 -17.67
N ASN A 126 3.54 -8.16 -16.78
CA ASN A 126 2.23 -7.54 -16.80
C ASN A 126 1.66 -7.44 -15.39
N ILE A 127 0.85 -6.42 -15.13
CA ILE A 127 0.01 -6.32 -13.93
C ILE A 127 -1.42 -6.10 -14.37
N THR A 128 -2.31 -6.98 -13.95
CA THR A 128 -3.75 -6.80 -14.12
C THR A 128 -4.36 -6.33 -12.81
N VAL A 129 -4.95 -5.15 -12.84
CA VAL A 129 -5.66 -4.58 -11.69
C VAL A 129 -7.15 -4.83 -11.86
N TYR A 130 -7.74 -5.50 -10.90
CA TYR A 130 -9.19 -5.75 -10.80
C TYR A 130 -9.78 -4.75 -9.80
N LYS A 131 -10.72 -3.93 -10.25
CA LYS A 131 -11.45 -2.99 -9.38
C LYS A 131 -12.85 -3.55 -9.12
N ASN A 132 -13.25 -3.71 -7.86
CA ASN A 132 -14.57 -4.10 -7.37
C ASN A 132 -15.06 -5.55 -7.63
N SER A 133 -14.76 -6.18 -8.76
CA SER A 133 -15.30 -7.52 -9.09
C SER A 133 -14.37 -8.67 -8.71
N ALA A 134 -13.26 -8.36 -8.06
CA ALA A 134 -12.21 -9.34 -7.79
C ALA A 134 -12.58 -10.38 -6.72
N SER A 135 -13.51 -10.08 -5.84
CA SER A 135 -13.83 -10.93 -4.69
C SER A 135 -14.39 -12.30 -5.10
N VAL A 136 -15.16 -12.39 -6.18
CA VAL A 136 -15.64 -13.68 -6.70
C VAL A 136 -14.47 -14.54 -7.19
N LEU A 137 -13.50 -13.95 -7.90
CA LEU A 137 -12.37 -14.71 -8.42
C LEU A 137 -11.35 -15.06 -7.33
N TYR A 138 -11.13 -14.16 -6.37
CA TYR A 138 -9.98 -14.21 -5.49
C TYR A 138 -10.31 -14.20 -3.99
N GLY A 139 -11.60 -14.20 -3.61
CA GLY A 139 -12.09 -14.30 -2.23
C GLY A 139 -12.15 -12.99 -1.47
N GLY A 140 -12.52 -13.08 -0.18
CA GLY A 140 -12.87 -11.93 0.64
C GLY A 140 -11.81 -10.84 0.76
N LYS A 141 -10.52 -11.17 0.75
CA LYS A 141 -9.44 -10.18 0.76
C LYS A 141 -9.41 -9.29 -0.48
N ALA A 142 -10.10 -9.66 -1.54
CA ALA A 142 -10.25 -8.85 -2.75
C ALA A 142 -11.50 -7.95 -2.75
N ILE A 143 -12.09 -7.68 -1.59
CA ILE A 143 -13.28 -6.82 -1.43
C ILE A 143 -13.07 -5.40 -1.98
N GLY A 144 -11.86 -4.86 -1.89
CA GLY A 144 -11.45 -3.58 -2.46
C GLY A 144 -10.83 -3.68 -3.84
N GLY A 145 -10.50 -4.90 -4.29
CA GLY A 145 -9.84 -5.15 -5.56
C GLY A 145 -8.73 -6.20 -5.45
N ALA A 146 -8.14 -6.53 -6.60
CA ALA A 146 -7.00 -7.42 -6.66
C ALA A 146 -5.97 -6.98 -7.71
N LEU A 147 -4.74 -7.39 -7.50
CA LEU A 147 -3.62 -7.21 -8.44
C LEU A 147 -3.09 -8.59 -8.80
N ASP A 148 -3.11 -8.96 -10.07
CA ASP A 148 -2.45 -10.17 -10.55
C ASP A 148 -1.19 -9.77 -11.33
N ILE A 149 -0.05 -10.19 -10.80
CA ILE A 149 1.29 -9.83 -11.28
C ILE A 149 1.85 -11.03 -12.02
N GLU A 150 2.01 -10.90 -13.32
CA GLU A 150 2.59 -11.94 -14.16
C GLU A 150 4.11 -11.82 -14.22
N THR A 151 4.81 -12.91 -13.92
CA THR A 151 6.26 -13.02 -13.96
C THR A 151 6.71 -14.14 -14.92
N ASP A 152 7.96 -14.05 -15.38
CA ASP A 152 8.58 -15.02 -16.30
C ASP A 152 9.39 -16.12 -15.60
N TYR A 153 9.18 -16.36 -14.30
CA TYR A 153 9.91 -17.41 -13.59
C TYR A 153 9.62 -18.81 -14.17
N ILE A 154 8.36 -19.03 -14.55
CA ILE A 154 7.88 -20.24 -15.22
C ILE A 154 7.44 -19.84 -16.62
N VAL A 155 8.10 -20.38 -17.64
CA VAL A 155 7.79 -20.10 -19.04
C VAL A 155 6.64 -20.98 -19.51
N ARG A 156 5.62 -20.37 -20.12
CA ARG A 156 4.38 -21.03 -20.55
C ARG A 156 4.33 -21.28 -22.07
N GLN A 157 5.28 -20.69 -22.80
CA GLN A 157 5.38 -20.81 -24.25
C GLN A 157 6.85 -20.94 -24.65
N LEU A 158 7.13 -21.71 -25.73
CA LEU A 158 8.49 -21.77 -26.24
C LEU A 158 8.94 -20.40 -26.72
N PRO A 159 10.10 -19.91 -26.29
CA PRO A 159 10.64 -18.65 -26.74
C PRO A 159 11.00 -18.70 -28.22
N ASP A 160 10.81 -17.57 -28.92
CA ASP A 160 11.14 -17.47 -30.37
C ASP A 160 12.64 -17.66 -30.65
N LYS A 161 13.47 -17.16 -29.73
CA LYS A 161 14.93 -17.32 -29.74
C LYS A 161 15.33 -18.51 -28.86
N LYS A 162 16.33 -19.27 -29.28
CA LYS A 162 16.89 -20.36 -28.45
C LYS A 162 17.48 -19.85 -27.13
N PHE A 163 17.90 -18.61 -27.11
CA PHE A 163 18.49 -17.95 -25.94
C PHE A 163 18.08 -16.47 -25.90
N ASN A 164 17.73 -15.99 -24.74
CA ASN A 164 17.39 -14.58 -24.50
C ASN A 164 18.01 -14.12 -23.19
N VAL A 165 18.73 -13.01 -23.21
CA VAL A 165 19.34 -12.38 -22.05
C VAL A 165 18.85 -10.95 -21.92
N LYS A 166 18.56 -10.55 -20.69
CA LYS A 166 18.25 -9.16 -20.36
C LYS A 166 19.19 -8.71 -19.25
N GLY A 167 19.73 -7.52 -19.39
CA GLY A 167 20.54 -6.85 -18.38
C GLY A 167 20.03 -5.44 -18.12
N LEU A 168 20.21 -4.97 -16.89
CA LEU A 168 19.89 -3.62 -16.47
C LEU A 168 20.97 -3.11 -15.54
N LEU A 169 21.46 -1.91 -15.82
CA LEU A 169 22.30 -1.12 -14.93
C LEU A 169 21.72 0.28 -14.82
N GLU A 170 21.49 0.74 -13.59
CA GLU A 170 20.95 2.06 -13.31
C GLU A 170 21.69 2.68 -12.13
N GLY A 171 22.01 3.97 -12.23
CA GLY A 171 22.55 4.77 -11.15
C GLY A 171 21.81 6.10 -11.06
N GLY A 172 21.68 6.63 -9.85
CA GLY A 172 20.91 7.85 -9.66
C GLY A 172 21.32 8.69 -8.48
N SER A 173 20.60 9.78 -8.28
CA SER A 173 20.66 10.58 -7.06
C SER A 173 20.35 9.70 -5.85
N ASN A 174 20.63 10.16 -4.63
CA ASN A 174 20.50 9.39 -3.40
C ASN A 174 21.45 8.18 -3.32
N SER A 175 22.54 8.17 -4.07
CA SER A 175 23.46 7.02 -4.23
C SER A 175 22.73 5.75 -4.65
N GLY A 176 21.62 5.91 -5.37
CA GLY A 176 20.80 4.82 -5.87
C GLY A 176 21.53 4.00 -6.92
N GLN A 177 21.55 2.68 -6.75
CA GLN A 177 22.11 1.72 -7.70
C GLN A 177 21.13 0.58 -7.89
N LYS A 178 20.93 0.17 -9.15
CA LYS A 178 20.09 -0.96 -9.49
C LYS A 178 20.76 -1.79 -10.57
N GLN A 179 20.85 -3.07 -10.35
CA GLN A 179 21.42 -4.04 -11.25
C GLN A 179 20.47 -5.23 -11.36
N ALA A 180 20.17 -5.66 -12.57
CA ALA A 180 19.36 -6.85 -12.77
C ALA A 180 19.86 -7.61 -14.00
N PHE A 181 19.78 -8.92 -13.90
CA PHE A 181 20.12 -9.85 -14.97
C PHE A 181 19.04 -10.92 -15.02
N SER A 182 18.64 -11.29 -16.22
CA SER A 182 17.81 -12.47 -16.43
C SER A 182 18.18 -13.16 -17.76
N ALA A 183 18.10 -14.47 -17.76
CA ALA A 183 18.32 -15.27 -18.94
C ALA A 183 17.30 -16.41 -19.02
N LYS A 184 16.89 -16.74 -20.24
CA LYS A 184 16.07 -17.92 -20.52
C LYS A 184 16.53 -18.59 -21.80
N GLY A 185 16.43 -19.90 -21.84
CA GLY A 185 16.91 -20.66 -23.01
C GLY A 185 16.25 -22.01 -23.13
N VAL A 186 16.30 -22.54 -24.34
CA VAL A 186 15.81 -23.89 -24.68
C VAL A 186 16.95 -24.88 -24.51
N ILE A 187 16.84 -25.82 -23.54
CA ILE A 187 17.84 -26.90 -23.34
C ILE A 187 17.63 -28.03 -24.34
N ALA A 188 16.36 -28.44 -24.53
CA ALA A 188 15.96 -29.49 -25.41
C ALA A 188 14.64 -29.11 -26.10
N LYS A 189 14.17 -29.94 -27.09
CA LYS A 189 13.04 -29.60 -27.93
C LYS A 189 11.83 -28.89 -27.25
N ASN A 190 11.53 -29.25 -26.00
CA ASN A 190 10.36 -28.77 -25.28
C ASN A 190 10.71 -28.26 -23.86
N TRP A 191 11.98 -28.25 -23.48
CA TRP A 191 12.44 -27.84 -22.17
C TRP A 191 13.06 -26.45 -22.20
N VAL A 192 12.59 -25.58 -21.34
CA VAL A 192 13.07 -24.20 -21.18
C VAL A 192 13.55 -24.01 -19.75
N TRP A 193 14.65 -23.31 -19.58
CA TRP A 193 15.15 -22.86 -18.29
C TRP A 193 15.09 -21.35 -18.17
N THR A 194 15.01 -20.86 -16.93
CA THR A 194 15.10 -19.45 -16.59
C THR A 194 16.02 -19.26 -15.39
N VAL A 195 16.75 -18.16 -15.37
CA VAL A 195 17.54 -17.74 -14.22
C VAL A 195 17.61 -16.21 -14.19
N GLY A 196 17.66 -15.65 -13.02
CA GLY A 196 17.90 -14.21 -12.89
C GLY A 196 18.28 -13.81 -11.48
N ALA A 197 18.85 -12.62 -11.37
CA ALA A 197 19.24 -12.02 -10.13
C ALA A 197 19.08 -10.51 -10.24
N SER A 198 18.80 -9.86 -9.12
CA SER A 198 18.78 -8.41 -9.01
C SER A 198 19.39 -7.96 -7.68
N ASN A 199 19.96 -6.77 -7.72
CA ASN A 199 20.43 -6.04 -6.55
C ASN A 199 19.99 -4.59 -6.69
N GLN A 200 19.50 -4.02 -5.63
CA GLN A 200 19.17 -2.60 -5.54
C GLN A 200 19.64 -2.07 -4.20
N LYS A 201 20.28 -0.90 -4.23
CA LYS A 201 20.73 -0.21 -3.03
C LYS A 201 20.44 1.28 -3.15
N GLN A 202 20.06 1.91 -2.05
CA GLN A 202 19.85 3.34 -1.93
C GLN A 202 20.30 3.78 -0.54
N GLU A 203 20.92 4.94 -0.45
CA GLU A 203 21.27 5.60 0.82
C GLU A 203 20.10 6.50 1.28
N MET A 204 20.39 7.55 2.04
CA MET A 204 19.35 8.47 2.51
C MET A 204 18.71 9.25 1.37
N VAL A 205 17.38 9.34 1.39
CA VAL A 205 16.57 10.04 0.39
C VAL A 205 16.63 11.54 0.60
N ARG A 206 16.93 12.29 -0.46
CA ARG A 206 16.94 13.75 -0.48
C ARG A 206 15.55 14.33 -0.63
N ILE A 207 15.30 15.44 0.06
CA ILE A 207 14.03 16.16 0.08
C ILE A 207 14.28 17.68 0.07
N PRO A 208 13.31 18.49 -0.35
CA PRO A 208 13.36 19.93 -0.11
C PRO A 208 13.06 20.22 1.38
N GLY A 209 14.00 20.87 2.08
CA GLY A 209 13.79 21.30 3.47
C GLY A 209 13.84 20.18 4.51
N LYS A 210 12.96 20.25 5.50
CA LYS A 210 12.93 19.35 6.66
C LYS A 210 12.07 18.11 6.43
N SER A 211 12.47 16.98 7.03
CA SER A 211 11.65 15.75 6.99
C SER A 211 10.37 15.88 7.80
N LYS A 212 10.41 16.55 8.96
CA LYS A 212 9.24 16.82 9.77
C LYS A 212 8.40 17.98 9.21
N ASP A 213 7.11 17.82 9.29
CA ASP A 213 6.16 18.86 8.89
C ASP A 213 6.29 20.10 9.79
N SER A 214 6.15 21.30 9.23
CA SER A 214 6.27 22.56 9.96
C SER A 214 5.26 22.68 11.11
N ARG A 215 4.11 22.02 11.00
CA ARG A 215 3.07 22.00 12.06
C ARG A 215 3.52 21.26 13.32
N CYS A 216 4.54 20.41 13.22
CA CYS A 216 5.17 19.79 14.40
C CYS A 216 5.87 20.80 15.30
N TYR A 217 6.13 22.01 14.83
CA TYR A 217 6.78 23.10 15.56
C TYR A 217 5.85 24.27 15.83
N ASP A 218 4.54 24.12 15.59
CA ASP A 218 3.53 25.13 15.93
C ASP A 218 3.07 24.94 17.38
N PRO A 219 3.42 25.86 18.30
CA PRO A 219 3.05 25.76 19.72
C PRO A 219 1.54 25.63 19.95
N ASN A 220 0.72 26.25 19.08
CA ASN A 220 -0.74 26.20 19.21
C ASN A 220 -1.32 24.81 18.86
N LEU A 221 -0.64 24.07 17.98
CA LEU A 221 -1.08 22.73 17.57
C LEU A 221 -0.55 21.65 18.51
N VAL A 222 0.70 21.76 18.96
CA VAL A 222 1.36 20.68 19.71
C VAL A 222 1.28 20.84 21.23
N GLY A 223 0.93 22.00 21.77
CA GLY A 223 1.06 22.35 23.20
C GLY A 223 0.50 21.30 24.16
N PHE A 224 -0.78 20.93 24.03
CA PHE A 224 -1.42 19.87 24.83
C PHE A 224 -1.84 18.65 23.99
N ASN A 225 -1.42 18.57 22.75
CA ASN A 225 -1.80 17.50 21.83
C ASN A 225 -0.77 16.37 21.85
N SER A 226 -0.87 15.48 22.85
CA SER A 226 0.04 14.33 22.99
C SER A 226 0.02 13.41 21.76
N ILE A 227 -1.10 13.31 21.04
CA ILE A 227 -1.21 12.54 19.81
C ILE A 227 -0.31 13.13 18.73
N LEU A 228 -0.40 14.45 18.51
CA LEU A 228 0.43 15.13 17.51
C LEU A 228 1.90 15.13 17.92
N GLN A 229 2.22 15.30 19.21
CA GLN A 229 3.59 15.19 19.74
C GLN A 229 4.20 13.82 19.41
N SER A 230 3.44 12.73 19.64
CA SER A 230 3.88 11.38 19.32
C SER A 230 4.06 11.18 17.81
N LEU A 231 3.08 11.59 16.98
CA LEU A 231 3.17 11.50 15.52
C LEU A 231 4.33 12.31 14.94
N CYS A 232 4.69 13.42 15.57
CA CYS A 232 5.82 14.27 15.20
C CYS A 232 7.15 13.83 15.84
N GLN A 233 7.14 12.89 16.76
CA GLN A 233 8.32 12.46 17.53
C GLN A 233 9.06 13.65 18.15
N ILE A 234 8.33 14.46 18.93
CA ILE A 234 8.81 15.65 19.63
C ILE A 234 8.49 15.60 21.12
N ASP A 235 9.35 16.20 21.90
CA ASP A 235 9.12 16.51 23.30
C ASP A 235 8.75 18.00 23.41
N VAL A 236 7.63 18.29 24.08
CA VAL A 236 7.11 19.64 24.23
C VAL A 236 7.14 20.03 25.70
N ASN A 237 8.03 20.97 26.04
CA ASN A 237 8.02 21.60 27.33
C ASN A 237 6.90 22.65 27.37
N SER A 238 5.79 22.30 27.98
CA SER A 238 4.65 23.20 28.13
C SER A 238 4.15 23.20 29.54
N ARG A 239 3.63 24.35 29.96
CA ARG A 239 2.94 24.49 31.21
C ARG A 239 1.49 24.93 30.98
N ARG A 240 0.63 24.48 31.85
CA ARG A 240 -0.76 24.88 31.88
C ARG A 240 -0.86 26.19 32.65
N VAL A 241 -1.31 27.24 31.99
CA VAL A 241 -1.48 28.56 32.60
C VAL A 241 -2.94 29.00 32.52
N LEU A 242 -3.39 29.71 33.52
CA LEU A 242 -4.75 30.23 33.51
C LEU A 242 -4.96 31.19 32.35
N ASN A 243 -6.03 31.01 31.58
CA ASN A 243 -6.37 31.94 30.51
C ASN A 243 -7.05 33.20 31.09
N LYS A 244 -6.23 34.14 31.55
CA LYS A 244 -6.69 35.36 32.22
C LYS A 244 -7.68 36.17 31.38
N SER A 245 -7.68 36.03 30.05
CA SER A 245 -8.65 36.72 29.18
C SER A 245 -10.10 36.26 29.37
N LEU A 246 -10.32 35.09 29.95
CA LEU A 246 -11.65 34.57 30.27
C LEU A 246 -12.19 35.12 31.59
N PHE A 247 -11.34 35.78 32.38
CA PHE A 247 -11.66 36.29 33.70
C PHE A 247 -11.47 37.83 33.75
N PRO A 248 -12.44 38.59 33.23
CA PRO A 248 -12.31 40.05 33.13
C PRO A 248 -12.33 40.73 34.51
N TYR A 249 -12.74 40.00 35.52
CA TYR A 249 -12.82 40.50 36.87
C TYR A 249 -11.84 39.77 37.77
N ILE A 250 -11.03 40.49 38.52
CA ILE A 250 -10.21 39.96 39.60
C ILE A 250 -10.96 39.97 40.92
N SER A 251 -10.69 39.01 41.77
CA SER A 251 -11.23 39.00 43.12
C SER A 251 -10.62 40.15 43.95
N GLN A 252 -11.42 41.12 44.31
CA GLN A 252 -10.92 42.21 45.18
C GLN A 252 -10.46 41.65 46.53
N PHE A 253 -11.21 40.67 47.07
CA PHE A 253 -10.80 39.99 48.32
C PHE A 253 -9.43 39.34 48.20
N ALA A 254 -9.19 38.56 47.11
CA ALA A 254 -7.90 37.94 46.92
C ALA A 254 -6.78 38.96 46.74
N LYS A 255 -7.05 40.07 46.04
CA LYS A 255 -6.08 41.17 45.87
C LYS A 255 -5.71 41.83 47.22
N ASP A 256 -6.69 42.07 48.09
CA ASP A 256 -6.48 42.74 49.35
C ASP A 256 -5.81 41.84 50.42
N HIS A 257 -5.91 40.52 50.25
CA HIS A 257 -5.43 39.54 51.23
C HIS A 257 -4.32 38.60 50.63
N MET A 258 -3.68 39.00 49.53
CA MET A 258 -2.66 38.17 48.89
C MET A 258 -1.54 37.72 49.83
N ILE A 259 -1.05 38.63 50.66
CA ILE A 259 0.05 38.35 51.62
C ILE A 259 -0.45 37.51 52.78
N GLU A 260 -1.62 37.83 53.31
CA GLU A 260 -2.20 37.17 54.49
C GLU A 260 -2.50 35.71 54.26
N TYR A 261 -2.96 35.36 53.05
CA TYR A 261 -3.31 33.99 52.70
C TYR A 261 -2.31 33.33 51.72
N GLU A 262 -1.14 33.92 51.51
CA GLU A 262 -0.09 33.42 50.61
C GLU A 262 -0.62 33.09 49.19
N LEU A 263 -1.53 33.94 48.68
CA LEU A 263 -2.17 33.70 47.38
C LEU A 263 -1.22 34.01 46.23
N SER A 264 -1.32 33.22 45.17
CA SER A 264 -0.62 33.45 43.89
C SER A 264 -1.34 34.51 43.04
N GLU A 265 -0.65 35.03 42.02
CA GLU A 265 -1.26 35.90 41.03
C GLU A 265 -2.47 35.25 40.33
N ASP A 266 -2.46 33.93 40.17
CA ASP A 266 -3.54 33.20 39.53
C ASP A 266 -4.79 33.10 40.41
N ASP A 267 -4.66 33.20 41.73
CA ASP A 267 -5.78 33.20 42.66
C ASP A 267 -6.62 34.49 42.57
N LEU A 268 -6.04 35.57 42.02
CA LEU A 268 -6.78 36.78 41.68
C LEU A 268 -7.87 36.57 40.64
N TYR A 269 -7.71 35.57 39.76
CA TYR A 269 -8.64 35.30 38.70
C TYR A 269 -9.53 34.09 39.04
N THR A 270 -10.11 34.11 40.25
CA THR A 270 -11.01 33.01 40.67
C THR A 270 -12.27 32.98 39.83
N PHE A 271 -12.72 31.79 39.49
CA PHE A 271 -14.00 31.56 38.83
C PHE A 271 -15.11 31.61 39.89
N SER A 272 -15.62 32.81 40.14
CA SER A 272 -16.70 33.02 41.07
C SER A 272 -18.01 33.27 40.31
N SER A 273 -19.10 32.75 40.82
CA SER A 273 -20.45 33.05 40.31
C SER A 273 -20.81 34.55 40.49
N THR A 274 -20.10 35.24 41.37
CA THR A 274 -20.27 36.67 41.58
C THR A 274 -18.93 37.37 41.60
N TYR A 275 -18.91 38.66 41.26
CA TYR A 275 -17.78 39.56 41.49
C TYR A 275 -18.17 40.69 42.44
N TYR A 276 -17.21 41.13 43.23
CA TYR A 276 -17.42 42.26 44.14
C TYR A 276 -17.11 43.58 43.42
N ASN A 277 -18.06 44.54 43.50
CA ASN A 277 -17.86 45.87 42.96
C ASN A 277 -17.50 46.85 44.17
N PRO A 278 -16.25 47.35 44.21
CA PRO A 278 -15.81 48.17 45.28
C PRO A 278 -16.46 49.58 45.31
N ALA A 279 -17.08 50.03 44.18
CA ALA A 279 -17.69 51.37 44.12
C ALA A 279 -18.99 51.45 44.89
N ASP A 280 -19.72 50.35 45.05
CA ASP A 280 -20.99 50.30 45.76
C ASP A 280 -21.04 49.26 46.89
N GLY A 281 -19.96 48.52 47.10
CA GLY A 281 -19.84 47.51 48.14
C GLY A 281 -20.74 46.26 47.92
N LYS A 282 -21.18 45.99 46.74
CA LYS A 282 -22.10 44.87 46.41
C LYS A 282 -21.47 43.82 45.55
N TYR A 283 -22.04 42.56 45.60
CA TYR A 283 -21.73 41.47 44.73
C TYR A 283 -22.73 41.42 43.57
N TYR A 284 -22.21 41.25 42.36
CA TYR A 284 -23.00 41.14 41.15
C TYR A 284 -22.74 39.77 40.48
N PRO A 285 -23.68 39.21 39.73
CA PRO A 285 -23.45 38.01 38.93
C PRO A 285 -22.26 38.17 38.00
N ASN A 286 -21.38 37.19 37.98
CA ASN A 286 -20.25 37.19 37.03
C ASN A 286 -20.77 36.84 35.63
N PRO A 287 -20.71 37.75 34.64
CA PRO A 287 -21.21 37.50 33.29
C PRO A 287 -20.46 36.39 32.55
N LYS A 288 -19.30 35.97 33.07
CA LYS A 288 -18.53 34.83 32.52
C LYS A 288 -18.87 33.50 33.21
N ASN A 289 -19.78 33.49 34.17
CA ASN A 289 -20.17 32.24 34.84
C ASN A 289 -20.95 31.30 33.95
N ASP A 290 -21.62 31.82 32.93
CA ASP A 290 -22.36 31.02 31.93
C ASP A 290 -21.43 30.11 31.11
N LEU A 291 -20.13 30.33 31.13
CA LEU A 291 -19.14 29.42 30.54
C LEU A 291 -18.90 28.16 31.38
N TYR A 292 -19.43 28.12 32.60
CA TYR A 292 -19.33 26.98 33.50
C TYR A 292 -20.62 26.16 33.47
N VAL A 293 -20.57 25.03 32.77
CA VAL A 293 -21.64 24.02 32.82
C VAL A 293 -21.13 22.84 33.64
N PRO A 294 -21.71 22.48 34.77
CA PRO A 294 -21.31 21.32 35.57
C PRO A 294 -21.38 20.05 34.72
N GLY A 295 -20.32 19.27 34.72
CA GLY A 295 -20.23 18.00 33.96
C GLY A 295 -19.83 18.14 32.50
N GLN A 296 -19.65 19.32 31.95
CA GLN A 296 -18.96 19.55 30.69
C GLN A 296 -17.48 19.91 30.93
N ASP A 297 -16.63 19.66 29.93
CA ASP A 297 -15.18 19.95 29.95
C ASP A 297 -14.86 21.47 29.98
N ALA A 298 -15.57 22.24 30.79
CA ALA A 298 -15.32 23.64 31.03
C ALA A 298 -13.89 23.92 31.54
N VAL A 299 -13.20 22.88 31.97
CA VAL A 299 -11.79 22.94 32.37
C VAL A 299 -10.87 23.22 31.20
N LYS A 300 -11.21 22.81 29.98
CA LYS A 300 -10.37 23.04 28.77
C LYS A 300 -10.23 24.51 28.45
N ASP A 301 -11.29 25.28 28.63
CA ASP A 301 -11.31 26.68 28.21
C ASP A 301 -10.71 27.64 29.27
N ARG A 302 -10.57 27.19 30.51
CA ARG A 302 -9.98 28.01 31.60
C ARG A 302 -8.48 28.16 31.49
N TYR A 303 -7.83 27.19 30.87
CA TYR A 303 -6.39 27.14 30.80
C TYR A 303 -5.93 27.09 29.33
N LYS A 304 -4.85 27.78 29.09
CA LYS A 304 -4.12 27.67 27.81
C LYS A 304 -2.77 26.99 28.03
N SER A 305 -2.26 26.40 26.98
CA SER A 305 -0.88 25.90 26.94
C SER A 305 0.05 27.07 26.70
N GLU A 306 1.07 27.19 27.54
CA GLU A 306 2.22 28.02 27.28
C GLU A 306 3.40 27.11 26.98
N VAL A 307 3.82 27.07 25.69
CA VAL A 307 4.92 26.24 25.21
C VAL A 307 6.23 26.99 25.38
N ASN A 308 7.14 26.46 26.23
CA ASN A 308 8.46 27.04 26.50
C ASN A 308 9.54 26.50 25.58
N GLY A 309 9.27 25.39 24.92
CA GLY A 309 10.21 24.80 23.95
C GLY A 309 9.66 23.53 23.30
N ILE A 310 10.09 23.27 22.08
CA ILE A 310 9.80 22.07 21.31
C ILE A 310 11.14 21.46 20.92
N LYS A 311 11.35 20.20 21.25
CA LYS A 311 12.59 19.49 21.00
C LYS A 311 12.32 18.18 20.26
N ASP A 312 13.09 17.90 19.22
CA ASP A 312 13.04 16.61 18.55
C ASP A 312 13.59 15.49 19.44
N TYR A 313 13.01 14.28 19.38
CA TYR A 313 13.57 13.09 20.04
C TYR A 313 14.99 12.80 19.55
N VAL A 314 15.21 12.95 18.25
CA VAL A 314 16.52 12.86 17.62
C VAL A 314 16.66 14.01 16.63
N GLU A 315 17.75 14.76 16.75
CA GLU A 315 18.06 15.83 15.80
C GLU A 315 18.25 15.25 14.40
N THR A 316 17.60 15.86 13.41
CA THR A 316 17.62 15.41 12.03
C THR A 316 18.29 16.44 11.13
N LYS A 317 19.03 15.96 10.15
CA LYS A 317 19.68 16.82 9.15
C LYS A 317 18.66 17.30 8.12
N ASP A 318 18.68 18.58 7.80
CA ASP A 318 17.86 19.16 6.73
C ASP A 318 18.25 18.60 5.36
N GLY A 319 17.30 18.55 4.44
CA GLY A 319 17.50 18.10 3.06
C GLY A 319 17.49 16.59 2.87
N VAL A 320 17.29 15.80 3.93
CA VAL A 320 17.23 14.33 3.86
C VAL A 320 16.15 13.77 4.76
N ILE A 321 15.58 12.63 4.37
CA ILE A 321 14.71 11.83 5.25
C ILE A 321 15.63 10.96 6.13
N PRO A 322 15.55 11.07 7.46
CA PRO A 322 16.36 10.25 8.33
C PRO A 322 15.96 8.77 8.19
N ASN A 323 16.95 7.89 8.34
CA ASN A 323 16.75 6.43 8.30
C ASN A 323 15.97 5.95 7.07
N SER A 324 16.32 6.45 5.88
CA SER A 324 15.63 6.14 4.61
C SER A 324 16.46 5.28 3.65
N HIS A 325 17.50 4.62 4.14
CA HIS A 325 18.29 3.68 3.36
C HIS A 325 17.51 2.43 3.00
N SER A 326 17.87 1.78 1.90
CA SER A 326 17.33 0.48 1.50
C SER A 326 18.33 -0.36 0.74
N GLU A 327 18.22 -1.67 0.90
CA GLU A 327 18.95 -2.69 0.16
C GLU A 327 18.01 -3.86 -0.11
N SER A 328 18.00 -4.35 -1.35
CA SER A 328 17.27 -5.56 -1.71
C SER A 328 18.06 -6.41 -2.71
N ASN A 329 17.96 -7.73 -2.54
CA ASN A 329 18.58 -8.73 -3.39
C ASN A 329 17.56 -9.80 -3.73
N SER A 330 17.58 -10.27 -4.96
CA SER A 330 16.72 -11.38 -5.40
C SER A 330 17.48 -12.30 -6.34
N PHE A 331 17.15 -13.57 -6.25
CA PHE A 331 17.65 -14.60 -7.17
C PHE A 331 16.52 -15.60 -7.47
N TYR A 332 16.42 -16.06 -8.71
CA TYR A 332 15.48 -17.11 -9.07
C TYR A 332 16.05 -18.06 -10.09
N VAL A 333 15.52 -19.27 -10.10
CA VAL A 333 15.74 -20.31 -11.11
C VAL A 333 14.44 -21.01 -11.39
N GLY A 334 14.20 -21.34 -12.67
CA GLY A 334 12.99 -22.03 -13.09
C GLY A 334 13.24 -22.95 -14.26
N THR A 335 12.34 -23.90 -14.45
CA THR A 335 12.31 -24.79 -15.61
C THR A 335 10.88 -25.10 -16.01
N SER A 336 10.66 -25.31 -17.31
CA SER A 336 9.35 -25.64 -17.87
C SER A 336 9.45 -26.64 -19.00
N TYR A 337 8.54 -27.59 -19.01
CA TYR A 337 8.27 -28.44 -20.17
C TYR A 337 7.05 -27.87 -20.91
N ILE A 338 7.17 -27.68 -22.21
CA ILE A 338 6.16 -27.08 -23.05
C ILE A 338 5.84 -28.01 -24.22
N GLY A 339 4.77 -28.79 -24.11
CA GLY A 339 4.21 -29.64 -25.15
C GLY A 339 3.16 -28.92 -25.98
N LYS A 340 2.49 -29.68 -26.87
CA LYS A 340 1.43 -29.11 -27.73
C LYS A 340 0.19 -28.66 -26.97
N SER A 341 -0.20 -29.40 -25.95
CA SER A 341 -1.41 -29.17 -25.17
C SER A 341 -1.13 -29.01 -23.67
N LEU A 342 0.04 -29.42 -23.21
CA LEU A 342 0.45 -29.42 -21.80
C LEU A 342 1.66 -28.51 -21.62
N TYR A 343 1.64 -27.67 -20.61
CA TYR A 343 2.85 -27.13 -20.01
C TYR A 343 2.91 -27.50 -18.52
N VAL A 344 4.11 -27.73 -18.03
CA VAL A 344 4.40 -27.95 -16.59
C VAL A 344 5.68 -27.22 -16.27
N GLY A 345 5.69 -26.44 -15.21
CA GLY A 345 6.89 -25.73 -14.81
C GLY A 345 6.98 -25.58 -13.30
N GLY A 346 8.21 -25.40 -12.84
CA GLY A 346 8.53 -25.09 -11.46
C GLY A 346 9.60 -24.01 -11.38
N ALA A 347 9.55 -23.20 -10.34
CA ALA A 347 10.55 -22.18 -10.07
C ALA A 347 10.79 -22.04 -8.57
N TYR A 348 11.99 -21.59 -8.24
CA TYR A 348 12.38 -21.21 -6.91
C TYR A 348 12.89 -19.77 -6.94
N GLN A 349 12.48 -18.96 -5.96
CA GLN A 349 12.94 -17.59 -5.74
C GLN A 349 13.41 -17.43 -4.29
N ASN A 350 14.53 -16.74 -4.12
CA ASN A 350 14.96 -16.18 -2.85
C ASN A 350 15.00 -14.66 -2.95
N SER A 351 14.49 -13.97 -1.95
CA SER A 351 14.55 -12.51 -1.84
C SER A 351 14.95 -12.08 -0.43
N TYR A 352 15.72 -11.01 -0.38
CA TYR A 352 16.14 -10.35 0.85
C TYR A 352 15.91 -8.85 0.70
N SER A 353 15.38 -8.22 1.75
CA SER A 353 15.32 -6.76 1.84
C SER A 353 15.66 -6.28 3.25
N TYR A 354 16.32 -5.13 3.31
CA TYR A 354 16.64 -4.42 4.54
C TYR A 354 16.51 -2.92 4.29
N PHE A 355 15.68 -2.25 5.07
CA PHE A 355 15.48 -0.82 4.90
C PHE A 355 15.10 -0.14 6.20
N GLY A 356 15.39 1.17 6.28
CA GLY A 356 15.00 2.02 7.37
C GLY A 356 13.58 2.58 7.19
N VAL A 357 12.90 2.73 8.33
CA VAL A 357 11.63 3.45 8.46
C VAL A 357 11.92 4.83 9.03
N PRO A 358 11.46 5.93 8.43
CA PRO A 358 11.61 7.27 8.98
C PRO A 358 11.00 7.38 10.36
N GLY A 359 11.83 7.50 11.38
CA GLY A 359 11.42 7.55 12.77
C GLY A 359 12.40 6.86 13.71
N TYR A 360 12.20 7.08 15.01
CA TYR A 360 13.03 6.55 16.08
C TYR A 360 12.19 6.06 17.24
N ALA A 361 12.63 5.01 17.91
CA ALA A 361 11.94 4.44 19.07
C ALA A 361 12.93 4.01 20.15
N ILE A 362 12.42 3.73 21.34
CA ILE A 362 13.22 3.29 22.47
C ILE A 362 13.14 1.76 22.56
N PRO A 363 14.28 1.02 22.51
CA PRO A 363 14.27 -0.45 22.57
C PRO A 363 13.72 -1.02 23.88
N LYS A 364 13.91 -0.28 24.97
CA LYS A 364 13.39 -0.59 26.29
C LYS A 364 12.93 0.70 26.95
N ILE A 365 11.73 0.65 27.47
CA ILE A 365 11.21 1.73 28.31
C ILE A 365 11.86 1.59 29.68
N PRO A 366 12.53 2.64 30.20
CA PRO A 366 13.12 2.62 31.50
C PRO A 366 12.07 2.34 32.58
N LYS A 367 12.24 1.32 33.40
CA LYS A 367 11.39 1.14 34.57
C LYS A 367 11.68 2.29 35.56
N HIS A 368 10.66 2.90 36.12
CA HIS A 368 10.82 3.90 37.18
C HIS A 368 11.65 3.27 38.32
N SER A 369 12.86 3.76 38.52
CA SER A 369 13.72 3.33 39.60
C SER A 369 13.66 4.36 40.71
N HIS A 370 12.95 4.08 41.78
CA HIS A 370 12.98 4.91 42.97
C HIS A 370 14.43 5.05 43.48
N GLY A 371 14.98 6.27 43.43
CA GLY A 371 16.24 6.63 44.07
C GLY A 371 17.55 6.28 43.30
N LYS A 372 17.48 5.87 42.02
CA LYS A 372 18.67 5.70 41.15
C LYS A 372 18.67 6.72 40.00
N PRO A 373 19.84 7.16 39.52
CA PRO A 373 19.90 7.98 38.32
C PRO A 373 19.12 7.32 37.18
N GLN A 374 18.23 8.06 36.51
CA GLN A 374 17.49 7.58 35.34
C GLN A 374 18.50 7.21 34.24
N PRO A 375 18.40 6.03 33.63
CA PRO A 375 19.22 5.70 32.48
C PRO A 375 18.96 6.71 31.35
N LYS A 376 20.00 7.12 30.62
CA LYS A 376 19.87 8.00 29.46
C LYS A 376 18.92 7.34 28.47
N ILE A 377 17.89 8.05 28.06
CA ILE A 377 16.98 7.61 27.03
C ILE A 377 17.73 7.68 25.68
N GLU A 378 17.88 6.56 25.00
CA GLU A 378 18.51 6.49 23.68
C GLU A 378 17.45 6.00 22.67
N TYR A 379 17.14 6.89 21.73
CA TYR A 379 16.28 6.55 20.61
C TYR A 379 17.08 5.82 19.54
N SER A 380 16.58 4.71 19.07
CA SER A 380 17.21 3.89 18.04
C SER A 380 16.43 3.98 16.73
N PRO A 381 17.11 3.93 15.58
CA PRO A 381 16.45 3.89 14.28
C PRO A 381 15.68 2.59 14.11
N ILE A 382 14.56 2.67 13.42
CA ILE A 382 13.66 1.54 13.15
C ILE A 382 14.02 0.97 11.79
N ASN A 383 14.31 -0.32 11.72
CA ASN A 383 14.66 -0.99 10.48
C ASN A 383 13.80 -2.23 10.26
N ILE A 384 13.47 -2.50 9.01
CA ILE A 384 12.74 -3.69 8.58
C ILE A 384 13.70 -4.61 7.84
N ARG A 385 13.66 -5.89 8.19
CA ARG A 385 14.40 -6.93 7.51
C ARG A 385 13.46 -8.05 7.10
N SER A 386 13.48 -8.40 5.82
CA SER A 386 12.68 -9.50 5.26
C SER A 386 13.59 -10.47 4.51
N LEU A 387 13.35 -11.77 4.71
CA LEU A 387 13.94 -12.86 3.97
C LEU A 387 12.82 -13.78 3.53
N SER A 388 12.74 -14.09 2.25
CA SER A 388 11.68 -14.93 1.70
C SER A 388 12.24 -15.98 0.73
N HIS A 389 11.69 -17.17 0.80
CA HIS A 389 11.92 -18.29 -0.10
C HIS A 389 10.57 -18.70 -0.67
N LYS A 390 10.45 -18.70 -2.01
CA LYS A 390 9.23 -19.10 -2.71
C LYS A 390 9.52 -20.32 -3.59
N ALA A 391 8.69 -21.34 -3.48
CA ALA A 391 8.65 -22.47 -4.40
C ALA A 391 7.33 -22.39 -5.18
N MET A 392 7.41 -22.35 -6.50
CA MET A 392 6.27 -22.20 -7.40
C MET A 392 6.15 -23.39 -8.33
N PHE A 393 4.91 -23.80 -8.58
CA PHE A 393 4.59 -24.83 -9.56
C PHE A 393 3.37 -24.41 -10.35
N GLU A 394 3.42 -24.56 -11.64
CA GLU A 394 2.29 -24.34 -12.56
C GLU A 394 2.16 -25.49 -13.54
N SER A 395 0.92 -25.84 -13.84
CA SER A 395 0.59 -26.78 -14.90
C SER A 395 -0.68 -26.33 -15.60
N GLY A 396 -0.70 -26.46 -16.91
CA GLY A 396 -1.88 -26.17 -17.70
C GLY A 396 -2.04 -27.17 -18.85
N TYR A 397 -3.27 -27.64 -19.01
CA TYR A 397 -3.63 -28.53 -20.09
C TYR A 397 -4.77 -27.95 -20.92
N LYS A 398 -4.62 -27.94 -22.28
CA LYS A 398 -5.64 -27.47 -23.21
C LYS A 398 -6.32 -28.68 -23.88
N PHE A 399 -7.62 -28.70 -23.83
CA PHE A 399 -8.46 -29.70 -24.47
C PHE A 399 -8.93 -29.18 -25.83
N THR A 400 -9.07 -30.08 -26.78
CA THR A 400 -9.60 -29.79 -28.12
C THR A 400 -11.08 -30.09 -28.26
N HIS A 401 -11.66 -30.80 -27.31
CA HIS A 401 -13.04 -31.27 -27.34
C HIS A 401 -13.86 -30.73 -26.17
N PHE A 402 -15.13 -30.42 -26.46
CA PHE A 402 -16.15 -30.01 -25.48
C PHE A 402 -16.27 -31.04 -24.32
N PRO A 403 -16.56 -30.64 -23.07
CA PRO A 403 -17.01 -29.30 -22.65
C PRO A 403 -15.91 -28.41 -22.05
N ILE A 404 -14.72 -28.94 -21.81
CA ILE A 404 -13.62 -28.23 -21.14
C ILE A 404 -12.66 -27.69 -22.20
N SER A 405 -12.26 -26.44 -22.07
CA SER A 405 -11.23 -25.80 -22.88
C SER A 405 -9.86 -25.97 -22.26
N SER A 406 -9.74 -25.76 -20.95
CA SER A 406 -8.46 -25.89 -20.25
C SER A 406 -8.63 -26.18 -18.76
N ILE A 407 -7.62 -26.81 -18.20
CA ILE A 407 -7.43 -26.94 -16.75
C ILE A 407 -6.08 -26.31 -16.42
N LYS A 408 -6.04 -25.48 -15.38
CA LYS A 408 -4.82 -24.85 -14.86
C LYS A 408 -4.70 -25.12 -13.36
N LEU A 409 -3.52 -25.57 -12.93
CA LEU A 409 -3.18 -25.75 -11.52
C LEU A 409 -1.96 -24.90 -11.19
N ASN A 410 -2.09 -24.06 -10.17
CA ASN A 410 -1.02 -23.25 -9.62
C ASN A 410 -0.81 -23.60 -8.15
N TYR A 411 0.45 -23.63 -7.73
CA TYR A 411 0.83 -23.78 -6.33
C TYR A 411 1.97 -22.82 -6.01
N MET A 412 1.92 -22.24 -4.82
CA MET A 412 2.99 -21.42 -4.25
C MET A 412 3.17 -21.76 -2.77
N GLY A 413 4.36 -22.22 -2.43
CA GLY A 413 4.84 -22.36 -1.05
C GLY A 413 5.78 -21.22 -0.71
N VAL A 414 5.57 -20.55 0.41
CA VAL A 414 6.39 -19.43 0.88
C VAL A 414 6.86 -19.70 2.29
N PHE A 415 8.17 -19.61 2.51
CA PHE A 415 8.76 -19.52 3.83
C PHE A 415 9.44 -18.17 3.99
N SER A 416 9.03 -17.38 4.98
CA SER A 416 9.59 -16.05 5.19
C SER A 416 9.88 -15.75 6.65
N LYS A 417 10.87 -14.86 6.88
CA LYS A 417 11.18 -14.27 8.17
C LYS A 417 11.27 -12.76 8.03
N ASN A 418 10.39 -12.07 8.75
CA ASN A 418 10.23 -10.63 8.67
C ASN A 418 10.39 -10.06 10.08
N ALA A 419 11.25 -9.07 10.24
CA ALA A 419 11.58 -8.52 11.55
C ALA A 419 11.62 -7.00 11.55
N GLU A 420 11.03 -6.43 12.59
CA GLU A 420 11.18 -5.05 13.00
C GLU A 420 12.34 -4.97 14.02
N LEU A 421 13.32 -4.13 13.73
CA LEU A 421 14.56 -4.00 14.47
C LEU A 421 14.74 -2.57 14.98
N LEU A 422 15.16 -2.44 16.23
CA LEU A 422 15.66 -1.21 16.81
C LEU A 422 17.15 -1.39 17.06
N ASP A 423 17.99 -0.94 16.15
CA ASP A 423 19.41 -1.31 16.07
C ASP A 423 19.57 -2.84 16.10
N ARG A 424 20.08 -3.40 17.17
CA ARG A 424 20.27 -4.87 17.37
C ARG A 424 19.10 -5.54 18.10
N TYR A 425 18.20 -4.75 18.66
CA TYR A 425 17.04 -5.29 19.38
C TYR A 425 15.95 -5.70 18.37
N ARG A 426 15.55 -6.96 18.42
CA ARG A 426 14.45 -7.49 17.63
C ARG A 426 13.16 -7.23 18.39
N ALA A 427 12.43 -6.19 17.96
CA ALA A 427 11.18 -5.80 18.59
C ALA A 427 10.08 -6.81 18.26
N ASN A 428 9.81 -7.01 16.99
CA ASN A 428 8.83 -7.97 16.50
C ASN A 428 9.45 -8.82 15.39
N GLN A 429 9.01 -10.06 15.25
CA GLN A 429 9.39 -10.93 14.14
C GLN A 429 8.26 -11.89 13.82
N PHE A 430 8.02 -12.10 12.54
CA PHE A 430 7.06 -13.05 11.99
C PHE A 430 7.80 -14.08 11.14
N ALA A 431 7.77 -15.34 11.54
CA ALA A 431 8.17 -16.45 10.71
C ALA A 431 6.90 -17.07 10.12
N ILE A 432 6.82 -17.15 8.80
CA ILE A 432 5.61 -17.54 8.09
C ILE A 432 5.92 -18.73 7.20
N ASN A 433 5.08 -19.74 7.28
CA ASN A 433 5.00 -20.86 6.37
C ASN A 433 3.62 -20.86 5.72
N GLN A 434 3.55 -20.59 4.41
CA GLN A 434 2.30 -20.40 3.68
C GLN A 434 2.28 -21.31 2.45
N HIS A 435 1.13 -21.93 2.20
CA HIS A 435 0.86 -22.78 1.06
C HIS A 435 -0.43 -22.33 0.40
N ASN A 436 -0.38 -22.02 -0.88
CA ASN A 436 -1.52 -21.63 -1.69
C ASN A 436 -1.63 -22.53 -2.90
N SER A 437 -2.81 -23.04 -3.17
CA SER A 437 -3.12 -23.85 -4.35
C SER A 437 -4.38 -23.32 -5.02
N ARG A 438 -4.36 -23.25 -6.34
CA ARG A 438 -5.49 -22.79 -7.12
C ARG A 438 -5.67 -23.66 -8.37
N LEU A 439 -6.86 -24.26 -8.49
CA LEU A 439 -7.30 -25.04 -9.65
C LEU A 439 -8.35 -24.25 -10.40
N GLU A 440 -8.17 -24.10 -11.72
CA GLU A 440 -9.14 -23.44 -12.61
C GLU A 440 -9.50 -24.38 -13.77
N ILE A 441 -10.79 -24.49 -14.04
CA ILE A 441 -11.37 -25.21 -15.16
C ILE A 441 -12.13 -24.21 -16.01
N THR A 442 -11.63 -23.98 -17.24
CA THR A 442 -12.29 -23.09 -18.19
C THR A 442 -13.08 -23.94 -19.18
N GLN A 443 -14.35 -23.60 -19.37
CA GLN A 443 -15.23 -24.29 -20.30
C GLN A 443 -15.03 -23.82 -21.75
N GLN A 444 -15.32 -24.67 -22.70
CA GLN A 444 -15.37 -24.28 -24.12
C GLN A 444 -16.52 -23.30 -24.36
N LYS A 445 -16.35 -22.40 -25.32
CA LYS A 445 -17.42 -21.49 -25.74
C LYS A 445 -18.61 -22.29 -26.29
N LEU A 446 -19.73 -22.24 -25.56
CA LEU A 446 -20.99 -22.84 -25.96
C LEU A 446 -21.92 -21.71 -26.45
N ARG A 447 -22.01 -21.49 -27.75
CA ARG A 447 -22.77 -20.40 -28.39
C ARG A 447 -22.40 -19.03 -27.80
N PHE A 448 -23.16 -18.56 -26.82
CA PHE A 448 -22.98 -17.27 -26.15
C PHE A 448 -22.34 -17.38 -24.74
N LEU A 449 -22.15 -18.60 -24.22
CA LEU A 449 -21.69 -18.85 -22.86
C LEU A 449 -20.23 -19.25 -22.83
N THR A 450 -19.43 -18.59 -21.99
CA THR A 450 -18.08 -18.99 -21.57
C THR A 450 -17.96 -18.83 -20.07
N GLY A 451 -17.04 -19.53 -19.43
CA GLY A 451 -16.85 -19.35 -18.01
C GLY A 451 -15.68 -20.14 -17.43
N THR A 452 -15.39 -19.84 -16.18
CA THR A 452 -14.36 -20.49 -15.38
C THR A 452 -14.92 -20.86 -14.02
N THR A 453 -14.65 -22.09 -13.60
CA THR A 453 -14.96 -22.58 -12.25
C THR A 453 -13.67 -23.01 -11.59
N GLY A 454 -13.51 -22.79 -10.29
CA GLY A 454 -12.26 -23.13 -9.63
C GLY A 454 -12.38 -23.36 -8.14
N LEU A 455 -11.29 -23.87 -7.60
CA LEU A 455 -11.06 -24.14 -6.19
C LEU A 455 -9.77 -23.45 -5.76
N GLU A 456 -9.79 -22.79 -4.63
CA GLU A 456 -8.62 -22.17 -4.00
C GLU A 456 -8.47 -22.67 -2.56
N VAL A 457 -7.27 -23.06 -2.18
CA VAL A 457 -6.93 -23.50 -0.81
C VAL A 457 -5.73 -22.71 -0.35
N GLN A 458 -5.84 -22.10 0.83
CA GLN A 458 -4.75 -21.36 1.46
C GLN A 458 -4.54 -21.88 2.90
N TYR A 459 -3.30 -22.09 3.24
CA TYR A 459 -2.86 -22.41 4.59
C TYR A 459 -1.71 -21.49 4.97
N ARG A 460 -1.78 -20.87 6.14
CA ARG A 460 -0.72 -20.02 6.67
C ARG A 460 -0.52 -20.32 8.15
N ASP A 461 0.69 -20.70 8.51
CA ASP A 461 1.20 -20.80 9.85
C ASP A 461 2.18 -19.65 10.08
N MET A 462 1.91 -18.85 11.11
CA MET A 462 2.69 -17.66 11.46
C MET A 462 3.10 -17.73 12.93
N GLU A 463 4.40 -17.76 13.16
CA GLU A 463 5.00 -17.65 14.48
C GLU A 463 5.39 -16.20 14.78
N GLY A 464 4.76 -15.59 15.77
CA GLY A 464 5.11 -14.28 16.31
C GLY A 464 6.16 -14.40 17.40
N THR A 465 7.30 -13.71 17.24
CA THR A 465 8.41 -13.67 18.19
C THR A 465 8.97 -12.26 18.34
N GLY A 466 9.98 -12.09 19.16
CA GLY A 466 10.60 -10.80 19.45
C GLY A 466 10.34 -10.34 20.87
N GLY A 467 10.89 -9.19 21.22
CA GLY A 467 10.81 -8.68 22.61
C GLY A 467 9.43 -8.11 22.95
N GLN A 468 8.67 -7.67 21.96
CA GLN A 468 7.31 -7.16 22.13
C GLN A 468 6.26 -8.21 21.82
N LYS A 469 6.50 -9.03 20.80
CA LYS A 469 5.55 -10.05 20.34
C LYS A 469 4.16 -9.44 20.10
N TYR A 470 4.11 -8.51 19.17
CA TYR A 470 2.90 -7.78 18.76
C TYR A 470 1.74 -8.71 18.32
N LEU A 471 2.05 -9.84 17.68
CA LEU A 471 1.07 -10.87 17.34
C LEU A 471 1.43 -12.21 18.01
N PRO A 472 0.43 -12.98 18.45
CA PRO A 472 0.62 -14.35 18.89
C PRO A 472 0.91 -15.28 17.70
N ASN A 473 1.23 -16.55 17.99
CA ASN A 473 1.24 -17.58 16.96
C ASN A 473 -0.17 -17.77 16.40
N THR A 474 -0.29 -17.89 15.08
CA THR A 474 -1.61 -18.00 14.42
C THR A 474 -1.59 -18.99 13.28
N ILE A 475 -2.71 -19.69 13.11
CA ILE A 475 -2.97 -20.57 11.99
C ILE A 475 -4.19 -20.02 11.24
N SER A 476 -4.05 -19.83 9.95
CA SER A 476 -5.13 -19.41 9.04
C SER A 476 -5.37 -20.46 7.98
N ARG A 477 -6.62 -20.86 7.76
CA ARG A 477 -7.04 -21.80 6.72
C ARG A 477 -8.18 -21.17 5.94
N GLU A 478 -8.10 -21.24 4.62
CA GLU A 478 -9.13 -20.73 3.73
C GLU A 478 -9.35 -21.73 2.60
N ILE A 479 -10.60 -22.07 2.34
CA ILE A 479 -10.99 -22.87 1.19
C ILE A 479 -12.16 -22.18 0.49
N GLY A 480 -12.06 -21.98 -0.83
CA GLY A 480 -13.06 -21.28 -1.61
C GLY A 480 -13.34 -21.96 -2.93
N VAL A 481 -14.61 -22.09 -3.26
CA VAL A 481 -15.09 -22.58 -4.55
C VAL A 481 -15.79 -21.45 -5.28
N PHE A 482 -15.46 -21.24 -6.56
CA PHE A 482 -16.02 -20.14 -7.33
C PHE A 482 -16.41 -20.56 -8.75
N THR A 483 -17.33 -19.80 -9.30
CA THR A 483 -17.67 -19.85 -10.73
C THR A 483 -17.89 -18.42 -11.25
N MET A 484 -17.44 -18.15 -12.46
CA MET A 484 -17.66 -16.92 -13.17
C MET A 484 -18.08 -17.25 -14.59
N GLN A 485 -19.26 -16.79 -14.98
CA GLN A 485 -19.89 -17.08 -16.26
C GLN A 485 -20.06 -15.78 -17.05
N HIS A 486 -19.68 -15.82 -18.32
CA HIS A 486 -19.80 -14.72 -19.27
C HIS A 486 -20.76 -15.11 -20.41
N LEU A 487 -21.80 -14.27 -20.62
CA LEU A 487 -22.79 -14.43 -21.67
C LEU A 487 -22.62 -13.28 -22.67
N ASP A 488 -22.30 -13.61 -23.91
CA ASP A 488 -22.06 -12.64 -24.99
C ASP A 488 -23.18 -12.75 -26.07
N PHE A 489 -24.07 -11.74 -26.08
CA PHE A 489 -25.11 -11.58 -27.08
C PHE A 489 -24.76 -10.48 -28.10
N ASN A 490 -23.46 -10.20 -28.33
CA ASN A 490 -22.89 -9.18 -29.20
C ASN A 490 -23.16 -7.73 -28.76
N ILE A 491 -24.44 -7.33 -28.65
CA ILE A 491 -24.83 -5.96 -28.27
C ILE A 491 -24.84 -5.79 -26.75
N ILE A 492 -25.27 -6.84 -26.04
CA ILE A 492 -25.32 -6.88 -24.59
C ILE A 492 -24.49 -8.06 -24.10
N GLN A 493 -23.66 -7.82 -23.10
CA GLN A 493 -22.86 -8.84 -22.45
C GLN A 493 -23.19 -8.85 -20.96
N PHE A 494 -23.24 -10.03 -20.36
CA PHE A 494 -23.47 -10.21 -18.92
C PHE A 494 -22.32 -11.02 -18.32
N ASP A 495 -21.89 -10.62 -17.11
CA ASP A 495 -21.04 -11.44 -16.27
C ASP A 495 -21.81 -11.80 -15.01
N LEU A 496 -21.80 -13.07 -14.62
CA LEU A 496 -22.42 -13.59 -13.41
C LEU A 496 -21.41 -14.44 -12.66
N GLY A 497 -21.22 -14.14 -11.40
CA GLY A 497 -20.23 -14.83 -10.58
C GLY A 497 -20.74 -15.12 -9.17
N TYR A 498 -20.32 -16.27 -8.65
CA TYR A 498 -20.57 -16.67 -7.27
C TYR A 498 -19.35 -17.38 -6.69
N ARG A 499 -19.09 -17.10 -5.41
CA ARG A 499 -18.04 -17.80 -4.63
C ARG A 499 -18.53 -18.01 -3.20
N ASN A 500 -18.15 -19.15 -2.65
CA ASN A 500 -18.28 -19.45 -1.24
C ASN A 500 -16.92 -19.80 -0.66
N ASP A 501 -16.57 -19.14 0.45
CA ASP A 501 -15.33 -19.38 1.20
C ASP A 501 -15.66 -19.84 2.61
N HIS A 502 -14.86 -20.81 3.11
CA HIS A 502 -14.79 -21.14 4.52
C HIS A 502 -13.42 -20.71 5.05
N VAL A 503 -13.42 -19.87 6.08
CA VAL A 503 -12.23 -19.20 6.63
C VAL A 503 -12.10 -19.48 8.11
N GLN A 504 -10.94 -19.99 8.53
CA GLN A 504 -10.62 -20.24 9.94
C GLN A 504 -9.44 -19.38 10.39
N ARG A 505 -9.54 -18.80 11.58
CA ARG A 505 -8.48 -18.07 12.26
C ARG A 505 -8.32 -18.63 13.66
N ARG A 506 -7.12 -19.09 13.99
CA ARG A 506 -6.76 -19.63 15.28
C ARG A 506 -5.54 -18.94 15.81
N ALA A 507 -5.51 -18.67 17.12
CA ALA A 507 -4.39 -18.03 17.78
C ALA A 507 -4.01 -18.77 19.06
N GLU A 508 -2.70 -18.88 19.27
CA GLU A 508 -2.12 -19.46 20.48
C GLU A 508 -1.30 -18.40 21.20
N ALA A 509 -1.78 -17.97 22.36
CA ALA A 509 -1.02 -17.11 23.25
C ALA A 509 -0.08 -17.97 24.11
N ASP A 510 1.22 -17.70 24.04
CA ASP A 510 2.21 -18.27 24.94
C ASP A 510 2.53 -17.30 26.10
N ASN A 511 3.42 -17.70 27.01
CA ASN A 511 3.83 -16.91 28.18
C ASN A 511 4.52 -15.56 27.82
N LYS A 512 4.92 -15.38 26.56
CA LYS A 512 5.57 -14.14 26.07
C LYS A 512 4.58 -13.19 25.40
N TYR A 513 3.44 -13.70 24.95
CA TYR A 513 2.39 -12.86 24.40
C TYR A 513 1.59 -12.24 25.55
N VAL A 514 1.63 -10.94 25.65
CA VAL A 514 0.85 -10.17 26.63
C VAL A 514 -0.11 -9.28 25.84
N ARG A 515 -1.41 -9.54 25.99
CA ARG A 515 -2.42 -8.66 25.41
C ARG A 515 -2.36 -7.31 26.14
N SER A 516 -2.35 -6.20 25.39
CA SER A 516 -2.26 -4.88 26.01
C SER A 516 -3.46 -4.58 26.91
N ARG A 517 -3.23 -3.71 27.88
CA ARG A 517 -4.17 -3.39 28.96
C ARG A 517 -5.48 -2.84 28.41
N GLY A 518 -6.61 -3.41 28.85
CA GLY A 518 -7.97 -2.99 28.52
C GLY A 518 -8.82 -4.10 27.93
N LEU A 519 -8.22 -5.16 27.41
CA LEU A 519 -8.92 -6.39 27.09
C LEU A 519 -8.62 -7.39 28.23
N SER A 520 -9.64 -7.98 28.81
CA SER A 520 -9.49 -8.99 29.84
C SER A 520 -8.49 -10.05 29.35
N GLY A 521 -7.45 -10.36 30.12
CA GLY A 521 -6.40 -11.33 29.80
C GLY A 521 -6.92 -12.76 29.67
N GLY A 522 -7.94 -12.96 28.87
CA GLY A 522 -8.59 -14.22 28.60
C GLY A 522 -7.93 -14.97 27.44
N LYS A 523 -8.32 -16.21 27.29
CA LYS A 523 -8.00 -17.05 26.15
C LYS A 523 -8.49 -16.38 24.87
N LEU A 524 -7.61 -16.32 23.85
CA LEU A 524 -8.01 -15.83 22.53
C LEU A 524 -8.99 -16.79 21.88
N SER A 525 -10.03 -16.24 21.25
CA SER A 525 -11.10 -17.04 20.64
C SER A 525 -10.72 -17.46 19.23
N ASP A 526 -10.87 -18.74 18.95
CA ASP A 526 -10.85 -19.24 17.56
C ASP A 526 -12.06 -18.68 16.81
N ARG A 527 -11.89 -18.37 15.51
CA ARG A 527 -12.93 -17.79 14.67
C ARG A 527 -13.08 -18.56 13.37
N ASP A 528 -14.34 -18.83 13.02
CA ASP A 528 -14.75 -19.49 11.79
C ASP A 528 -15.77 -18.62 11.07
N PHE A 529 -15.57 -18.41 9.75
CA PHE A 529 -16.45 -17.59 8.93
C PHE A 529 -16.82 -18.32 7.65
N THR A 530 -18.08 -18.21 7.27
CA THR A 530 -18.55 -18.57 5.93
C THR A 530 -18.86 -17.29 5.18
N LEU A 531 -18.24 -17.12 4.02
CA LEU A 531 -18.31 -15.90 3.21
C LEU A 531 -18.95 -16.20 1.87
N HIS A 532 -19.78 -15.28 1.43
CA HIS A 532 -20.46 -15.32 0.14
C HIS A 532 -20.03 -14.12 -0.71
N GLN A 533 -19.69 -14.38 -1.97
CA GLN A 533 -19.35 -13.35 -2.93
C GLN A 533 -20.29 -13.50 -4.13
N PHE A 534 -20.84 -12.41 -4.59
CA PHE A 534 -21.68 -12.39 -5.77
C PHE A 534 -21.31 -11.22 -6.68
N HIS A 535 -21.23 -11.46 -7.98
CA HIS A 535 -21.03 -10.45 -9.00
C HIS A 535 -22.07 -10.57 -10.10
N SER A 536 -22.61 -9.43 -10.53
CA SER A 536 -23.44 -9.33 -11.72
C SER A 536 -23.10 -8.06 -12.46
N SER A 537 -22.93 -8.16 -13.77
CA SER A 537 -22.76 -6.97 -14.62
C SER A 537 -23.48 -7.11 -15.94
N ALA A 538 -23.90 -5.98 -16.49
CA ALA A 538 -24.43 -5.85 -17.83
C ALA A 538 -23.68 -4.74 -18.55
N GLN A 539 -23.20 -5.02 -19.74
CA GLN A 539 -22.55 -4.05 -20.60
C GLN A 539 -23.25 -3.98 -21.95
N TRP A 540 -23.66 -2.78 -22.32
CA TRP A 540 -24.17 -2.45 -23.64
C TRP A 540 -23.08 -1.92 -24.53
N THR A 541 -22.97 -2.44 -25.74
CA THR A 541 -22.13 -1.89 -26.81
C THR A 541 -22.95 -0.87 -27.61
N LEU A 542 -22.53 0.39 -27.54
CA LEU A 542 -23.17 1.53 -28.19
C LEU A 542 -22.41 1.90 -29.48
N PHE A 543 -23.09 1.99 -30.61
CA PHE A 543 -22.53 2.47 -31.90
C PHE A 543 -21.20 1.82 -32.32
N LYS A 544 -20.96 0.55 -31.93
CA LYS A 544 -19.70 -0.20 -32.14
C LYS A 544 -18.42 0.42 -31.56
N LYS A 545 -18.51 1.57 -30.91
CA LYS A 545 -17.36 2.35 -30.43
C LYS A 545 -17.49 2.80 -28.97
N GLY A 546 -18.68 2.76 -28.41
CA GLY A 546 -18.97 3.09 -27.03
C GLY A 546 -19.53 1.91 -26.26
N TYR A 547 -19.52 2.04 -24.95
CA TYR A 547 -20.17 1.12 -24.04
C TYR A 547 -20.78 1.85 -22.84
N LEU A 548 -21.84 1.28 -22.31
CA LEU A 548 -22.41 1.58 -21.00
C LEU A 548 -22.38 0.31 -20.18
N LYS A 549 -21.91 0.37 -18.95
CA LYS A 549 -21.81 -0.77 -18.03
C LYS A 549 -22.46 -0.44 -16.70
N VAL A 550 -23.24 -1.38 -16.19
CA VAL A 550 -23.77 -1.37 -14.82
C VAL A 550 -23.35 -2.65 -14.16
N GLN A 551 -22.87 -2.57 -12.92
CA GLN A 551 -22.46 -3.73 -12.15
C GLN A 551 -22.88 -3.64 -10.69
N TYR A 552 -23.16 -4.78 -10.12
CA TYR A 552 -23.44 -4.99 -8.71
C TYR A 552 -22.50 -6.06 -8.15
N ASN A 553 -21.94 -5.78 -6.98
CA ASN A 553 -21.09 -6.73 -6.25
C ASN A 553 -21.56 -6.81 -4.81
N HIS A 554 -21.74 -8.03 -4.32
CA HIS A 554 -21.83 -8.34 -2.91
C HIS A 554 -20.56 -9.05 -2.50
N SER A 555 -19.86 -8.56 -1.50
CA SER A 555 -18.58 -9.08 -1.06
C SER A 555 -18.51 -9.15 0.45
N GLU A 556 -18.01 -10.26 0.99
CA GLU A 556 -17.78 -10.46 2.42
C GLU A 556 -16.31 -10.76 2.70
N ARG A 557 -15.77 -10.24 3.79
CA ARG A 557 -14.39 -10.44 4.22
C ARG A 557 -14.34 -10.84 5.69
N ALA A 558 -13.62 -11.90 6.00
CA ALA A 558 -13.28 -12.24 7.38
C ALA A 558 -12.21 -11.29 7.93
N PRO A 559 -12.25 -10.94 9.22
CA PRO A 559 -11.16 -10.25 9.88
C PRO A 559 -9.83 -10.99 9.77
N GLU A 560 -8.72 -10.25 9.71
CA GLU A 560 -7.37 -10.80 9.70
C GLU A 560 -6.81 -10.94 11.11
N VAL A 561 -5.71 -11.68 11.22
CA VAL A 561 -5.11 -12.05 12.51
C VAL A 561 -4.65 -10.84 13.33
N ASN A 562 -4.21 -9.76 12.70
CA ASN A 562 -3.86 -8.52 13.39
C ASN A 562 -5.11 -7.77 13.89
N GLU A 563 -6.19 -7.81 13.14
CA GLU A 563 -7.46 -7.19 13.54
C GLU A 563 -8.08 -7.91 14.74
N LEU A 564 -7.93 -9.25 14.80
CA LEU A 564 -8.47 -10.08 15.88
C LEU A 564 -7.55 -10.17 17.10
N TYR A 565 -6.24 -10.30 16.89
CA TYR A 565 -5.34 -10.82 17.92
C TYR A 565 -4.13 -9.92 18.22
N SER A 566 -4.01 -8.73 17.61
CA SER A 566 -2.90 -7.83 17.94
C SER A 566 -2.90 -7.43 19.42
N GLY A 567 -1.72 -7.20 19.94
CA GLY A 567 -1.46 -6.69 21.28
C GLY A 567 -0.04 -6.13 21.35
N ASN A 568 0.28 -5.37 22.39
CA ASN A 568 1.62 -4.78 22.56
C ASN A 568 2.04 -3.70 21.55
N ASN A 569 3.30 -3.32 21.65
CA ASN A 569 3.86 -2.21 20.91
C ASN A 569 4.30 -2.62 19.50
N HIS A 570 3.95 -1.78 18.57
CA HIS A 570 4.35 -1.80 17.20
C HIS A 570 5.19 -0.53 16.93
N PHE A 571 6.50 -0.69 16.90
CA PHE A 571 7.42 0.45 16.92
C PHE A 571 7.42 1.25 15.63
N ALA A 572 7.34 0.59 14.49
CA ALA A 572 7.39 1.25 13.19
C ALA A 572 6.31 2.35 13.05
N ILE A 573 5.15 2.13 13.64
CA ILE A 573 4.04 3.10 13.61
C ILE A 573 3.78 3.78 14.95
N LEU A 574 4.63 3.56 15.95
CA LEU A 574 4.53 4.09 17.31
C LEU A 574 3.15 3.91 17.94
N THR A 575 2.60 2.72 17.78
CA THR A 575 1.29 2.35 18.34
C THR A 575 1.40 1.20 19.31
N GLU A 576 0.53 1.20 20.30
CA GLU A 576 0.12 0.03 21.05
C GLU A 576 -1.22 -0.39 20.46
N GLU A 577 -1.28 -1.53 19.80
CA GLU A 577 -2.47 -1.98 19.12
C GLU A 577 -3.22 -3.05 19.91
N ASN A 578 -4.54 -2.92 19.93
CA ASN A 578 -5.45 -3.88 20.54
C ASN A 578 -6.37 -4.49 19.48
N GLY A 579 -6.22 -5.79 19.21
CA GLY A 579 -7.16 -6.56 18.42
C GLY A 579 -8.46 -6.84 19.20
N ASP A 580 -9.52 -7.11 18.48
CA ASP A 580 -10.78 -7.57 19.05
C ASP A 580 -11.20 -8.89 18.39
N ASP A 581 -11.11 -10.00 19.13
CA ASP A 581 -11.48 -11.33 18.65
C ASP A 581 -12.99 -11.56 18.53
N ARG A 582 -13.81 -10.55 18.82
CA ARG A 582 -15.27 -10.55 18.61
C ARG A 582 -15.69 -9.91 17.30
N LEU A 583 -14.77 -9.29 16.55
CA LEU A 583 -15.09 -8.67 15.27
C LEU A 583 -15.78 -9.66 14.33
N ASP A 584 -16.84 -9.21 13.69
CA ASP A 584 -17.56 -9.99 12.68
C ASP A 584 -17.03 -9.67 11.26
N LYS A 585 -17.50 -10.44 10.28
CA LYS A 585 -17.15 -10.24 8.87
C LYS A 585 -17.61 -8.86 8.38
N GLU A 586 -16.79 -8.24 7.53
CA GLU A 586 -17.22 -7.09 6.74
C GLU A 586 -18.12 -7.53 5.61
N THR A 587 -19.14 -6.74 5.30
CA THR A 587 -20.01 -6.94 4.15
C THR A 587 -20.08 -5.66 3.33
N ALA A 588 -19.78 -5.73 2.04
CA ALA A 588 -19.82 -4.62 1.11
C ALA A 588 -20.78 -4.88 -0.04
N ASN A 589 -21.66 -3.93 -0.31
CA ASN A 589 -22.56 -3.93 -1.45
C ASN A 589 -22.19 -2.75 -2.36
N THR A 590 -21.72 -3.03 -3.55
CA THR A 590 -21.24 -2.02 -4.49
C THR A 590 -22.12 -1.95 -5.72
N VAL A 591 -22.56 -0.76 -6.08
CA VAL A 591 -23.12 -0.44 -7.39
C VAL A 591 -22.14 0.45 -8.14
N GLU A 592 -21.87 0.11 -9.39
CA GLU A 592 -21.04 0.94 -10.27
C GLU A 592 -21.74 1.13 -11.61
N ILE A 593 -21.70 2.37 -12.10
CA ILE A 593 -22.16 2.74 -13.44
C ILE A 593 -20.97 3.39 -14.15
N GLY A 594 -20.61 2.85 -15.29
CA GLY A 594 -19.49 3.36 -16.08
C GLY A 594 -19.79 3.32 -17.56
N GLY A 595 -19.09 4.15 -18.31
CA GLY A 595 -19.19 4.20 -19.74
C GLY A 595 -17.93 4.71 -20.39
N GLY A 596 -17.80 4.44 -21.67
CA GLY A 596 -16.65 4.89 -22.44
C GLY A 596 -16.91 4.93 -23.93
N LEU A 597 -16.06 5.71 -24.61
CA LEU A 597 -16.06 5.85 -26.05
C LEU A 597 -14.65 5.65 -26.58
N ASN A 598 -14.51 4.73 -27.53
CA ASN A 598 -13.24 4.38 -28.18
C ASN A 598 -13.32 4.75 -29.66
N LEU A 599 -12.91 5.94 -30.03
CA LEU A 599 -12.72 6.35 -31.42
C LEU A 599 -11.33 6.00 -31.90
N LYS A 600 -11.06 6.14 -33.20
CA LYS A 600 -9.75 5.77 -33.78
C LYS A 600 -8.58 6.42 -33.01
N ASN A 601 -8.73 7.70 -32.68
CA ASN A 601 -7.67 8.50 -32.08
C ASN A 601 -8.03 9.01 -30.68
N PHE A 602 -9.27 8.94 -30.26
CA PHE A 602 -9.75 9.49 -29.00
C PHE A 602 -10.41 8.39 -28.16
N ARG A 603 -10.04 8.33 -26.89
CA ARG A 603 -10.64 7.46 -25.87
C ARG A 603 -11.08 8.31 -24.70
N VAL A 604 -12.27 8.06 -24.20
CA VAL A 604 -12.74 8.61 -22.93
C VAL A 604 -13.50 7.55 -22.18
N SER A 605 -13.33 7.52 -20.87
CA SER A 605 -14.13 6.68 -19.97
C SER A 605 -14.39 7.42 -18.66
N ALA A 606 -15.53 7.13 -18.05
CA ALA A 606 -15.86 7.59 -16.71
C ALA A 606 -16.66 6.52 -15.98
N SER A 607 -16.50 6.46 -14.67
CA SER A 607 -17.30 5.62 -13.80
C SER A 607 -17.62 6.35 -12.49
N TRP A 608 -18.81 6.08 -11.99
CA TRP A 608 -19.26 6.43 -10.66
C TRP A 608 -19.54 5.15 -9.89
N TYR A 609 -19.17 5.09 -8.63
CA TYR A 609 -19.42 3.95 -7.77
C TYR A 609 -19.89 4.37 -6.39
N ASN A 610 -20.72 3.51 -5.79
CA ASN A 610 -21.16 3.60 -4.40
C ASN A 610 -21.09 2.22 -3.75
N THR A 611 -20.47 2.15 -2.58
CA THR A 611 -20.33 0.92 -1.77
C THR A 611 -20.84 1.18 -0.37
N SER A 612 -21.86 0.46 0.04
CA SER A 612 -22.32 0.43 1.43
C SER A 612 -21.62 -0.70 2.17
N TYR A 613 -20.92 -0.36 3.24
CA TYR A 613 -20.26 -1.31 4.13
C TYR A 613 -21.04 -1.48 5.42
N LYS A 614 -21.19 -2.74 5.83
CA LYS A 614 -21.56 -3.13 7.18
C LYS A 614 -20.33 -3.71 7.86
N ASN A 615 -20.08 -3.30 9.12
CA ASN A 615 -18.92 -3.72 9.91
C ASN A 615 -17.56 -3.39 9.24
N TYR A 616 -17.39 -2.22 8.66
CA TYR A 616 -16.08 -1.78 8.14
C TYR A 616 -15.05 -1.73 9.26
N ILE A 617 -14.02 -2.57 9.21
CA ILE A 617 -13.01 -2.73 10.28
C ILE A 617 -11.90 -1.70 10.08
N TYR A 618 -11.59 -0.93 11.11
CA TYR A 618 -10.53 0.08 11.09
C TYR A 618 -9.80 0.21 12.42
N LEU A 619 -8.59 0.75 12.38
CA LEU A 619 -7.76 0.98 13.57
C LEU A 619 -8.06 2.37 14.13
N ALA A 620 -8.82 2.44 15.22
CA ALA A 620 -9.31 3.65 15.83
C ALA A 620 -8.36 4.16 16.93
N HIS A 621 -8.25 5.48 17.04
CA HIS A 621 -7.62 6.12 18.21
C HIS A 621 -8.50 5.99 19.45
N THR A 622 -7.89 5.65 20.58
CA THR A 622 -8.57 5.67 21.89
C THR A 622 -8.50 7.06 22.57
N GLY A 623 -7.71 7.99 22.02
CA GLY A 623 -7.39 9.27 22.67
C GLY A 623 -6.30 9.15 23.75
N ILE A 624 -5.74 7.99 23.96
CA ILE A 624 -4.73 7.71 24.99
C ILE A 624 -3.36 7.58 24.32
N SER A 625 -2.33 8.17 24.92
CA SER A 625 -0.93 7.86 24.64
C SER A 625 -0.29 7.26 25.90
N ARG A 626 0.49 6.20 25.71
CA ARG A 626 1.32 5.60 26.76
C ARG A 626 2.78 5.76 26.37
N GLU A 627 3.49 6.57 27.15
CA GLU A 627 4.87 6.94 26.83
C GLU A 627 4.91 7.61 25.44
N ILE A 628 5.57 6.99 24.46
CA ILE A 628 5.61 7.50 23.07
C ILE A 628 4.58 6.82 22.14
N PHE A 629 3.82 5.84 22.65
CA PHE A 629 2.92 5.03 21.82
C PHE A 629 1.48 5.57 21.87
N LEU A 630 0.87 5.65 20.71
CA LEU A 630 -0.57 5.88 20.60
C LEU A 630 -1.32 4.58 20.81
N VAL A 631 -2.20 4.54 21.81
CA VAL A 631 -3.06 3.37 22.03
C VAL A 631 -4.18 3.40 21.01
N LYS A 632 -4.23 2.37 20.18
CA LYS A 632 -5.26 2.17 19.16
C LYS A 632 -5.94 0.82 19.34
N GLU A 633 -7.18 0.73 18.90
CA GLU A 633 -7.95 -0.50 18.94
C GLU A 633 -8.65 -0.77 17.61
N TRP A 634 -8.73 -2.04 17.25
CA TRP A 634 -9.49 -2.46 16.08
C TRP A 634 -10.99 -2.42 16.41
N ARG A 635 -11.74 -1.73 15.59
CA ARG A 635 -13.20 -1.56 15.69
C ARG A 635 -13.85 -1.76 14.34
N SER A 636 -15.18 -1.91 14.35
CA SER A 636 -15.99 -1.90 13.13
C SER A 636 -17.09 -0.85 13.23
N ASP A 637 -17.37 -0.20 12.12
CA ASP A 637 -18.49 0.74 11.94
C ASP A 637 -19.09 0.59 10.55
N ASP A 638 -20.34 1.02 10.37
CA ASP A 638 -20.94 1.06 9.05
C ASP A 638 -20.49 2.30 8.29
N THR A 639 -20.13 2.14 7.02
CA THR A 639 -19.62 3.22 6.19
C THR A 639 -20.17 3.19 4.78
N GLU A 640 -20.06 4.32 4.08
CA GLU A 640 -20.40 4.46 2.68
C GLU A 640 -19.19 5.00 1.91
N ILE A 641 -18.71 4.24 0.91
CA ILE A 641 -17.64 4.66 0.03
C ILE A 641 -18.23 5.03 -1.31
N ASN A 642 -18.00 6.26 -1.75
CA ASN A 642 -18.42 6.71 -3.08
C ASN A 642 -17.32 7.49 -3.78
N GLY A 643 -17.34 7.47 -5.11
CA GLY A 643 -16.32 8.17 -5.88
C GLY A 643 -16.58 8.21 -7.37
N ILE A 644 -15.70 8.91 -8.05
CA ILE A 644 -15.71 9.11 -9.50
C ILE A 644 -14.30 8.91 -10.02
N GLU A 645 -14.18 8.19 -11.13
CA GLU A 645 -12.97 8.04 -11.91
C GLU A 645 -13.28 8.45 -13.34
N ALA A 646 -12.43 9.29 -13.95
CA ALA A 646 -12.55 9.69 -15.33
C ALA A 646 -11.19 9.78 -15.99
N GLU A 647 -11.10 9.34 -17.23
CA GLU A 647 -9.88 9.43 -18.03
C GLU A 647 -10.20 9.72 -19.50
N ALA A 648 -9.31 10.45 -20.14
CA ALA A 648 -9.39 10.72 -21.57
C ALA A 648 -7.98 10.66 -22.17
N SER A 649 -7.87 10.16 -23.41
CA SER A 649 -6.62 10.23 -24.17
C SER A 649 -6.86 10.46 -25.65
N TYR A 650 -5.89 11.11 -26.28
CA TYR A 650 -5.87 11.37 -27.71
C TYR A 650 -4.55 10.94 -28.31
N LYS A 651 -4.61 10.14 -29.37
CA LYS A 651 -3.45 9.64 -30.12
C LYS A 651 -3.31 10.41 -31.42
N ALA A 652 -2.12 10.91 -31.70
CA ALA A 652 -1.77 11.58 -32.94
C ALA A 652 -0.61 10.85 -33.61
N ASP A 653 -0.75 10.53 -34.89
CA ASP A 653 0.35 10.10 -35.75
C ASP A 653 0.75 11.29 -36.62
N LEU A 654 1.89 11.91 -36.32
CA LEU A 654 2.39 13.10 -36.97
C LEU A 654 3.48 12.76 -38.03
N GLY A 655 3.47 11.53 -38.54
CA GLY A 655 4.39 11.09 -39.56
C GLY A 655 5.85 11.09 -39.08
N LYS A 656 6.70 11.95 -39.68
CA LYS A 656 8.13 12.06 -39.32
C LYS A 656 8.36 12.59 -37.91
N ILE A 657 7.40 13.32 -37.32
CA ILE A 657 7.47 13.86 -35.97
C ILE A 657 7.07 12.81 -34.96
N GLY A 658 6.62 11.63 -35.40
CA GLY A 658 6.38 10.46 -34.58
C GLY A 658 4.95 10.29 -34.11
N LYS A 659 4.75 9.33 -33.20
CA LYS A 659 3.45 8.98 -32.61
C LYS A 659 3.37 9.54 -31.20
N TRP A 660 2.30 10.26 -30.93
CA TRP A 660 2.09 10.95 -29.65
C TRP A 660 0.75 10.54 -29.03
N GLU A 661 0.72 10.49 -27.72
CA GLU A 661 -0.50 10.32 -26.94
C GLU A 661 -0.53 11.36 -25.82
N ILE A 662 -1.59 12.14 -25.76
CA ILE A 662 -1.90 13.07 -24.66
C ILE A 662 -3.00 12.43 -23.85
N GLY A 663 -2.81 12.33 -22.54
CA GLY A 663 -3.78 11.78 -21.60
C GLY A 663 -4.10 12.74 -20.46
N GLY A 664 -5.26 12.57 -19.87
CA GLY A 664 -5.65 13.25 -18.64
C GLY A 664 -6.59 12.37 -17.83
N TYR A 665 -6.57 12.53 -16.52
CA TYR A 665 -7.45 11.78 -15.61
C TYR A 665 -7.87 12.65 -14.41
N TYR A 666 -8.97 12.23 -13.78
CA TYR A 666 -9.45 12.72 -12.49
C TYR A 666 -9.92 11.56 -11.64
N ASP A 667 -9.58 11.53 -10.36
CA ASP A 667 -10.13 10.60 -9.38
C ASP A 667 -10.54 11.31 -8.07
N LEU A 668 -11.65 10.86 -7.52
CA LEU A 668 -12.23 11.28 -6.24
C LEU A 668 -12.76 10.06 -5.51
N VAL A 669 -12.46 9.96 -4.22
CA VAL A 669 -13.07 8.97 -3.33
C VAL A 669 -13.39 9.60 -1.97
N ARG A 670 -14.51 9.17 -1.39
CA ARG A 670 -14.93 9.53 -0.02
C ARG A 670 -15.33 8.26 0.71
N ASN A 671 -14.96 8.14 1.97
CA ASN A 671 -15.39 7.06 2.87
C ASN A 671 -16.01 7.71 4.11
N ILE A 672 -17.32 7.64 4.21
CA ILE A 672 -18.15 8.38 5.17
C ILE A 672 -18.63 7.39 6.23
N SER A 673 -18.47 7.70 7.51
CA SER A 673 -19.12 6.97 8.57
C SER A 673 -20.62 7.27 8.58
N VAL A 674 -21.44 6.22 8.58
CA VAL A 674 -22.91 6.30 8.64
C VAL A 674 -23.47 5.66 9.92
N ALA A 675 -22.59 5.27 10.84
CA ALA A 675 -22.99 4.62 12.09
C ALA A 675 -23.93 5.52 12.89
N ASP A 676 -25.18 5.10 13.02
CA ASP A 676 -26.12 5.66 13.98
C ASP A 676 -25.85 5.04 15.36
N SER A 677 -24.85 5.59 16.05
CA SER A 677 -24.62 5.15 17.41
C SER A 677 -25.34 6.09 18.38
N SER A 678 -26.26 5.53 19.15
CA SER A 678 -26.86 6.20 20.31
C SER A 678 -25.79 6.70 21.32
N ILE A 679 -24.57 6.21 21.22
CA ILE A 679 -23.42 6.53 22.07
C ILE A 679 -22.50 7.58 21.41
N ARG A 680 -22.45 7.65 20.09
CA ARG A 680 -21.63 8.61 19.33
C ARG A 680 -22.47 9.23 18.23
N LYS A 681 -22.87 10.47 18.39
CA LYS A 681 -23.39 11.26 17.27
C LYS A 681 -22.22 11.68 16.41
N TRP A 682 -22.03 11.01 15.28
CA TRP A 682 -21.13 11.51 14.24
C TRP A 682 -21.76 12.77 13.64
N SER A 683 -20.98 13.83 13.51
CA SER A 683 -21.45 15.00 12.77
C SER A 683 -21.54 14.65 11.28
N ASP A 684 -22.50 15.23 10.59
CA ASP A 684 -22.56 15.14 9.12
C ASP A 684 -21.19 15.48 8.52
N GLY A 685 -20.69 14.59 7.63
CA GLY A 685 -19.39 14.75 7.01
C GLY A 685 -18.21 14.30 7.86
N ASP A 686 -18.40 13.37 8.79
CA ASP A 686 -17.30 12.65 9.42
C ASP A 686 -16.79 11.54 8.49
N TYR A 687 -15.49 11.44 8.32
CA TYR A 687 -14.85 10.57 7.35
C TYR A 687 -13.87 9.61 8.02
N MET A 688 -13.68 8.45 7.41
CA MET A 688 -12.69 7.48 7.85
C MET A 688 -11.28 8.06 7.79
N PRO A 689 -10.37 7.67 8.70
CA PRO A 689 -9.00 8.20 8.75
C PRO A 689 -8.15 7.76 7.55
N ASN A 690 -7.10 8.53 7.29
CA ASN A 690 -6.11 8.26 6.25
C ASN A 690 -6.72 8.13 4.84
N MET A 691 -7.70 8.96 4.53
CA MET A 691 -8.32 9.00 3.20
C MET A 691 -7.37 9.57 2.16
N PRO A 692 -7.26 8.94 0.98
CA PRO A 692 -6.54 9.53 -0.14
C PRO A 692 -7.23 10.80 -0.61
N THR A 693 -6.44 11.75 -1.12
CA THR A 693 -6.98 13.01 -1.66
C THR A 693 -7.48 12.84 -3.08
N SER A 694 -8.42 13.68 -3.49
CA SER A 694 -8.76 13.84 -4.90
C SER A 694 -7.55 14.35 -5.68
N ARG A 695 -7.39 13.90 -6.90
CA ARG A 695 -6.30 14.31 -7.76
C ARG A 695 -6.70 14.32 -9.24
N PHE A 696 -5.94 15.04 -10.03
CA PHE A 696 -5.98 14.98 -11.48
C PHE A 696 -4.56 14.94 -12.04
N GLY A 697 -4.41 14.43 -13.22
CA GLY A 697 -3.11 14.39 -13.87
C GLY A 697 -3.20 14.48 -15.36
N PHE A 698 -2.05 14.85 -15.96
CA PHE A 698 -1.85 14.92 -17.40
C PHE A 698 -0.63 14.11 -17.78
N SER A 699 -0.66 13.49 -18.95
CA SER A 699 0.47 12.75 -19.49
C SER A 699 0.67 13.08 -20.98
N LEU A 700 1.94 13.06 -21.39
CA LEU A 700 2.36 13.16 -22.78
C LEU A 700 3.34 12.04 -23.06
N GLU A 701 2.96 11.10 -23.93
CA GLU A 701 3.82 10.03 -24.41
C GLU A 701 4.17 10.29 -25.88
N GLY A 702 5.44 10.18 -26.23
CA GLY A 702 5.93 10.37 -27.61
C GLY A 702 6.92 9.32 -28.01
N ASN A 703 6.82 8.86 -29.25
CA ASN A 703 7.79 7.95 -29.87
C ASN A 703 8.18 8.50 -31.25
N VAL A 704 9.46 8.87 -31.40
CA VAL A 704 10.02 9.45 -32.62
C VAL A 704 11.23 8.65 -33.01
N GLN A 705 11.12 7.82 -34.07
CA GLN A 705 12.18 6.90 -34.46
C GLN A 705 12.62 6.02 -33.28
N ASN A 706 13.89 6.16 -32.83
CA ASN A 706 14.49 5.44 -31.72
C ASN A 706 14.32 6.15 -30.38
N PHE A 707 13.80 7.38 -30.36
CA PHE A 707 13.53 8.11 -29.12
C PHE A 707 12.13 7.83 -28.59
N SER A 708 12.02 7.70 -27.28
CA SER A 708 10.76 7.71 -26.57
C SER A 708 10.79 8.69 -25.41
N MET A 709 9.68 9.35 -25.18
CA MET A 709 9.50 10.33 -24.10
C MET A 709 8.17 10.05 -23.40
N ASN A 710 8.21 10.17 -22.06
CA ASN A 710 7.01 10.22 -21.24
C ASN A 710 7.16 11.38 -20.25
N VAL A 711 6.12 12.22 -20.18
CA VAL A 711 6.00 13.31 -19.22
C VAL A 711 4.68 13.14 -18.49
N SER A 712 4.69 13.20 -17.16
CA SER A 712 3.47 13.22 -16.36
C SER A 712 3.50 14.35 -15.34
N LEU A 713 2.35 15.01 -15.17
CA LEU A 713 2.09 16.00 -14.13
C LEU A 713 0.88 15.53 -13.33
N ASP A 714 1.10 15.21 -12.07
CA ASP A 714 0.07 14.75 -11.13
C ASP A 714 -0.16 15.85 -10.08
N HIS A 715 -1.38 16.32 -9.92
CA HIS A 715 -1.77 17.31 -8.93
C HIS A 715 -2.68 16.70 -7.88
N TYR A 716 -2.24 16.71 -6.62
CA TYR A 716 -2.97 16.26 -5.45
C TYR A 716 -3.62 17.46 -4.77
N LEU A 717 -4.93 17.41 -4.61
CA LEU A 717 -5.69 18.49 -3.98
C LEU A 717 -5.51 18.44 -2.45
N LYS A 718 -5.69 19.58 -1.79
CA LYS A 718 -5.80 19.61 -0.33
C LYS A 718 -6.99 18.77 0.12
N GLN A 719 -6.79 17.89 1.11
CA GLN A 719 -7.88 17.05 1.62
C GLN A 719 -8.98 17.88 2.29
N LYS A 720 -10.21 17.65 1.89
CA LYS A 720 -11.42 18.27 2.44
C LYS A 720 -12.22 17.30 3.32
N TYR A 721 -12.05 15.99 3.10
CA TYR A 721 -12.82 14.92 3.71
C TYR A 721 -12.00 14.29 4.83
N LEU A 722 -12.09 14.88 6.03
CA LEU A 722 -11.26 14.54 7.19
C LEU A 722 -12.11 13.96 8.30
N GLY A 723 -11.57 12.96 9.00
CA GLY A 723 -12.12 12.51 10.27
C GLY A 723 -12.08 13.62 11.31
N LYS A 724 -13.17 13.84 12.02
CA LYS A 724 -13.29 14.83 13.08
C LYS A 724 -13.41 14.18 14.45
N ASN A 725 -14.22 13.15 14.56
CA ASN A 725 -14.52 12.45 15.81
C ASN A 725 -13.84 11.07 15.87
N ILE A 726 -13.74 10.36 14.73
CA ILE A 726 -13.17 9.01 14.71
C ILE A 726 -11.67 9.06 14.96
N ASN A 727 -10.94 9.76 14.10
CA ASN A 727 -9.51 10.01 14.22
C ASN A 727 -9.27 11.42 13.69
N PRO A 728 -9.28 12.45 14.53
CA PRO A 728 -9.07 13.83 14.11
C PRO A 728 -7.77 13.98 13.33
N GLU A 729 -7.84 14.55 12.14
CA GLU A 729 -6.71 14.70 11.23
C GLU A 729 -6.52 16.14 10.79
N LEU A 730 -5.25 16.52 10.56
CA LEU A 730 -4.91 17.79 9.91
C LEU A 730 -4.80 17.56 8.38
N PRO A 731 -5.35 18.47 7.55
CA PRO A 731 -5.24 18.37 6.11
C PRO A 731 -3.82 18.61 5.65
N MET A 732 -3.29 17.73 4.78
CA MET A 732 -2.03 18.00 4.10
C MET A 732 -2.24 19.02 2.97
N PRO A 733 -1.24 19.87 2.69
CA PRO A 733 -1.29 20.83 1.58
C PRO A 733 -1.46 20.15 0.23
N ALA A 734 -2.00 20.88 -0.76
CA ALA A 734 -1.98 20.46 -2.15
C ALA A 734 -0.54 20.51 -2.70
N PHE A 735 -0.22 19.61 -3.64
CA PHE A 735 1.08 19.58 -4.29
C PHE A 735 1.01 19.04 -5.71
N SER A 736 2.05 19.30 -6.50
CA SER A 736 2.20 18.79 -7.87
C SER A 736 3.51 18.03 -8.02
N LEU A 737 3.49 16.94 -8.77
CA LEU A 737 4.66 16.15 -9.12
C LEU A 737 4.82 16.13 -10.64
N LEU A 738 5.98 16.59 -11.13
CA LEU A 738 6.36 16.50 -12.52
C LEU A 738 7.39 15.39 -12.68
N ASN A 739 7.09 14.40 -13.53
CA ASN A 739 7.99 13.30 -13.82
C ASN A 739 8.25 13.23 -15.33
N VAL A 740 9.48 12.91 -15.70
CA VAL A 740 9.92 12.80 -17.08
C VAL A 740 10.77 11.55 -17.26
N ARG A 741 10.54 10.79 -18.32
CA ARG A 741 11.44 9.74 -18.80
C ARG A 741 11.77 9.97 -20.25
N LEU A 742 13.07 9.93 -20.56
CA LEU A 742 13.60 9.95 -21.93
C LEU A 742 14.34 8.66 -22.18
N ALA A 743 14.17 8.05 -23.33
CA ALA A 743 14.92 6.85 -23.69
C ALA A 743 15.29 6.85 -25.17
N TYR A 744 16.43 6.25 -25.48
CA TYR A 744 16.95 6.05 -26.82
C TYR A 744 17.30 4.57 -27.02
N LYS A 745 16.78 3.96 -28.08
CA LYS A 745 17.10 2.59 -28.47
C LYS A 745 18.17 2.59 -29.55
N ASP A 746 19.22 1.81 -29.33
CA ASP A 746 20.32 1.61 -30.26
C ASP A 746 20.41 0.13 -30.67
N ASN A 747 20.19 -0.14 -31.93
CA ASN A 747 20.28 -1.45 -32.52
C ASN A 747 21.50 -1.59 -33.46
N SER A 748 22.38 -0.55 -33.49
CA SER A 748 23.49 -0.46 -34.45
C SER A 748 24.66 -1.39 -34.12
N LEU A 749 24.81 -1.78 -32.85
CA LEU A 749 25.96 -2.56 -32.40
C LEU A 749 25.89 -4.06 -32.74
N GLY A 750 24.74 -4.56 -33.25
CA GLY A 750 24.58 -5.93 -33.67
C GLY A 750 24.63 -7.02 -32.57
N ILE A 751 24.77 -6.60 -31.30
CA ILE A 751 24.81 -7.49 -30.13
C ILE A 751 23.46 -7.68 -29.46
N GLY A 752 22.45 -6.94 -29.92
CA GLY A 752 21.09 -6.92 -29.36
C GLY A 752 20.54 -5.50 -29.28
N ASP A 753 19.39 -5.36 -28.65
CA ASP A 753 18.73 -4.06 -28.42
C ASP A 753 19.31 -3.41 -27.15
N LEU A 754 19.93 -2.25 -27.32
CA LEU A 754 20.39 -1.39 -26.21
C LEU A 754 19.39 -0.24 -26.03
N GLU A 755 18.97 0.02 -24.80
CA GLU A 755 18.15 1.17 -24.44
C GLU A 755 18.87 1.99 -23.37
N TYR A 756 19.24 3.21 -23.71
CA TYR A 756 19.72 4.23 -22.77
C TYR A 756 18.57 5.07 -22.31
N TYR A 757 18.46 5.34 -21.00
CA TYR A 757 17.37 6.14 -20.48
C TYR A 757 17.80 7.04 -19.33
N ILE A 758 17.02 8.13 -19.15
CA ILE A 758 17.09 9.04 -18.03
C ILE A 758 15.69 9.19 -17.47
N ILE A 759 15.56 9.12 -16.14
CA ILE A 759 14.32 9.34 -15.40
C ILE A 759 14.54 10.49 -14.44
N GLY A 760 13.63 11.45 -14.43
CA GLY A 760 13.54 12.50 -13.44
C GLY A 760 12.18 12.45 -12.75
N ASN A 761 12.18 12.28 -11.43
CA ASN A 761 10.98 12.31 -10.61
C ASN A 761 10.96 13.57 -9.76
N ASN A 762 9.75 14.11 -9.50
CA ASN A 762 9.52 15.33 -8.75
C ASN A 762 10.45 16.48 -9.20
N LEU A 763 10.50 16.73 -10.52
CA LEU A 763 11.40 17.74 -11.11
C LEU A 763 11.08 19.17 -10.65
N LEU A 764 9.89 19.41 -10.08
CA LEU A 764 9.52 20.67 -9.44
C LEU A 764 10.14 20.84 -8.06
N ASN A 765 10.76 19.79 -7.52
CA ASN A 765 11.29 19.71 -6.16
C ASN A 765 10.28 20.14 -5.09
N THR A 766 9.03 19.74 -5.27
CA THR A 766 7.93 20.10 -4.38
C THR A 766 8.01 19.26 -3.10
N GLU A 767 7.82 19.88 -1.93
CA GLU A 767 7.54 19.15 -0.71
C GLU A 767 6.14 18.53 -0.82
N ALA A 768 6.09 17.21 -0.90
CA ALA A 768 4.86 16.45 -1.14
C ALA A 768 4.58 15.51 0.03
N ARG A 769 3.40 15.59 0.64
CA ARG A 769 2.98 14.74 1.75
C ARG A 769 1.62 14.12 1.46
N LEU A 770 1.60 12.79 1.39
CA LEU A 770 0.36 12.06 1.15
C LEU A 770 -0.55 12.11 2.39
N GLN A 771 -1.81 12.51 2.23
CA GLN A 771 -2.77 12.56 3.32
C GLN A 771 -2.99 11.19 3.97
N ASN A 772 -3.03 10.14 3.17
CA ASN A 772 -3.26 8.77 3.61
C ASN A 772 -2.00 8.08 4.18
N SER A 773 -0.85 8.76 4.22
CA SER A 773 0.35 8.24 4.85
C SER A 773 0.27 8.32 6.37
N GLN A 774 0.60 7.24 7.05
CA GLN A 774 0.74 7.23 8.51
C GLN A 774 1.99 8.02 8.97
N LEU A 775 2.99 8.16 8.11
CA LEU A 775 4.21 8.94 8.36
C LEU A 775 4.15 10.37 7.80
N LYS A 776 2.97 10.90 7.50
CA LYS A 776 2.79 12.22 6.85
C LYS A 776 3.48 13.39 7.57
N PHE A 777 3.65 13.30 8.89
CA PHE A 777 4.34 14.32 9.68
C PHE A 777 5.86 14.13 9.73
N LEU A 778 6.38 12.93 9.44
CA LEU A 778 7.80 12.57 9.55
C LEU A 778 8.49 12.47 8.20
N SER A 779 7.77 12.11 7.14
CA SER A 779 8.34 11.77 5.85
C SER A 779 7.52 12.34 4.69
N PRO A 780 8.00 13.36 3.99
CA PRO A 780 7.48 13.73 2.68
C PRO A 780 7.88 12.65 1.65
N LEU A 781 7.31 12.73 0.45
CA LEU A 781 7.80 12.00 -0.71
C LEU A 781 9.21 12.49 -1.09
N PRO A 782 10.01 11.70 -1.82
CA PRO A 782 11.32 12.13 -2.31
C PRO A 782 11.25 13.46 -3.04
N GLY A 783 12.26 14.31 -2.85
CA GLY A 783 12.48 15.51 -3.63
C GLY A 783 12.90 15.18 -5.07
N ILE A 784 13.57 16.10 -5.73
CA ILE A 784 14.10 15.85 -7.07
C ILE A 784 15.01 14.62 -7.07
N ASN A 785 14.66 13.65 -7.91
CA ASN A 785 15.41 12.40 -8.06
C ASN A 785 15.66 12.13 -9.54
N ILE A 786 16.93 12.04 -9.93
CA ILE A 786 17.35 11.78 -11.31
C ILE A 786 18.14 10.47 -11.33
N SER A 787 17.78 9.57 -12.21
CA SER A 787 18.54 8.35 -12.50
C SER A 787 18.78 8.18 -13.99
N ALA A 788 19.85 7.48 -14.33
CA ALA A 788 20.19 7.11 -15.69
C ALA A 788 20.55 5.63 -15.74
N GLY A 789 20.20 4.97 -16.82
CA GLY A 789 20.45 3.55 -16.93
C GLY A 789 20.57 3.05 -18.37
N VAL A 790 21.03 1.80 -18.46
CA VAL A 790 21.14 1.04 -19.71
C VAL A 790 20.46 -0.29 -19.54
N LYS A 791 19.59 -0.62 -20.49
CA LYS A 791 19.01 -1.97 -20.66
C LYS A 791 19.58 -2.62 -21.90
N ILE A 792 19.92 -3.90 -21.79
CA ILE A 792 20.34 -4.74 -22.92
C ILE A 792 19.37 -5.90 -23.06
N THR A 793 19.00 -6.24 -24.28
CA THR A 793 18.22 -7.44 -24.63
C THR A 793 18.84 -8.15 -25.84
N ILE A 794 19.31 -9.39 -25.65
CA ILE A 794 20.00 -10.21 -26.66
C ILE A 794 19.09 -11.36 -27.08
#